data_ab370606c608b2e18fbb3c56946c5ed3
#
_entry.id   ab370606c608b2e18fbb3c56946c5ed3
#
_cell.length_a   1.000
_cell.length_b   1.000
_cell.length_c   1.000
_cell.angle_alpha   90.00
_cell.angle_beta   90.00
_cell.angle_gamma   90.00
#
_symmetry.space_group_name_H-M   'P 1'
#
loop_
_entity.id
_entity.type
_entity.pdbx_description
1 polymer ?
#
loop_
_entity_poly.entity_id
_entity_poly.type
_entity_poly.pdbx_seq_one_letter_code
_entity_poly.pdbx_strand_id
1 'polypeptide(L)'
;MCIRDSYKVELSGATPMEWRLEYDSEQLRLLGVTLSDISEAVQRHYRKEFLGTHNVDTGNGSREWIRLALVPESNSLGFNPAAITVTATDGKLLRLDELVSAVRMEEEPQSYYRINGLNSVYLSITAEETANQLQLNRAVMDEMEAVRQVLPVGYEVHTSYDATEYIREELDKIYFRTGLTVLILLVFVWLITRKLKYLFLIVTSLAVNIAVALIFYYLFGLEMQLYSLAGITVSLNLVIDSTIVMTDHILHRRNLKAFLSVLAATLTTMGALVIIFFLDERIRLNLQDFAAVVIINLAVSLMVALFFVPSMIEKIGLVRRITGKKRRLVLPGLTQTFKTRLGRIFRRFPVYFSCCYSALIRFLCRWRWAVCLLLLLGFGLPVFLLPDKLEGGGKWEAAYNKVFGSDTYKESVKPVVDKALGGSLRLFIQKVYEGSYFTRNEEVVLYANANLPNGSTLEQMNTLMKRMETYLSRFKEIRQFHTSIYSPRRASMQIYFKKEARNSGFPYTLKANMISKALELGGGSWGIYGLQDQGFSNDVRESAGSYRIRMYGYNYDELYEWAEKLKAKLLTHRRIKEVLINSEFSWWKDDYQEFYFNLNKERMAQEGIDAQVLFSAVRPIFGKNLEIGSVAAEQGTEKIKLSSRQSAEYDIWAMQFFPYGVGNGKHYKLSELTTVEKGQMPQEIAKENQQYRLCLQYEYIGSNEMGNKIQKRVLEEFNKLLPMGYTAESDSNSWSWGEKDNRQYLLLLVVIAIIFFTTSVLFNSLKQPLAIIFVIPVSYIGVFLTFYWFRLNFDQGGFASFVLLCGITVNASIYILNEYNSIRRRFPRLSALRAYVKAWNAKVVPIFLTVVSTILGFIPFMIGEDKEAFWFPLAAGTIGGLVMSVIGIFFFLPVLSLIHISEPT
;
A
#
# COMPACT_ATOMS: atom_id res chain seq x y z
N MET A 1 28.08 -15.29 7.94
CA MET A 1 27.24 -15.97 6.95
C MET A 1 26.89 -14.98 5.85
N CYS A 2 27.46 -15.11 4.64
CA CYS A 2 27.08 -14.26 3.51
C CYS A 2 26.06 -15.02 2.67
N ILE A 3 24.79 -14.85 2.94
CA ILE A 3 23.72 -15.29 2.03
C ILE A 3 23.74 -14.28 0.87
N ARG A 4 24.10 -14.75 -0.30
CA ARG A 4 24.45 -13.96 -1.50
C ARG A 4 23.32 -13.00 -1.93
N ASP A 5 22.08 -13.28 -1.55
CA ASP A 5 20.90 -12.57 -1.97
C ASP A 5 20.26 -11.71 -0.85
N SER A 6 20.97 -11.52 0.29
CA SER A 6 20.52 -10.62 1.36
C SER A 6 21.14 -9.24 1.20
N TYR A 7 20.28 -8.21 1.18
CA TYR A 7 20.70 -6.81 1.16
C TYR A 7 21.22 -6.35 2.53
N LYS A 8 20.50 -6.70 3.59
CA LYS A 8 20.81 -6.23 4.95
C LYS A 8 20.42 -7.27 5.99
N VAL A 9 21.28 -7.42 6.99
CA VAL A 9 21.00 -8.21 8.18
C VAL A 9 21.16 -7.30 9.40
N GLU A 10 20.09 -7.10 10.14
CA GLU A 10 20.05 -6.26 11.33
C GLU A 10 19.78 -7.07 12.57
N LEU A 11 20.56 -6.85 13.61
CA LEU A 11 20.38 -7.43 14.93
C LEU A 11 19.80 -6.36 15.86
N SER A 12 18.66 -6.66 16.49
CA SER A 12 18.00 -5.77 17.46
C SER A 12 17.68 -6.52 18.75
N GLY A 13 17.63 -5.80 19.85
CA GLY A 13 17.33 -6.38 21.17
C GLY A 13 18.55 -6.99 21.87
N ALA A 14 19.71 -7.04 21.25
CA ALA A 14 20.95 -7.38 21.92
C ALA A 14 21.45 -6.16 22.68
N THR A 15 21.80 -6.34 23.95
CA THR A 15 22.37 -5.28 24.76
C THR A 15 23.88 -5.32 24.60
N PRO A 16 24.56 -4.28 24.05
CA PRO A 16 26.00 -4.27 23.96
C PRO A 16 26.62 -4.23 25.36
N MET A 17 27.83 -4.74 25.46
CA MET A 17 28.63 -4.62 26.68
C MET A 17 29.28 -3.24 26.75
N GLU A 18 29.36 -2.68 27.94
CA GLU A 18 30.07 -1.42 28.24
C GLU A 18 31.00 -1.58 29.42
N TRP A 19 31.99 -0.73 29.45
CA TRP A 19 32.85 -0.55 30.62
C TRP A 19 32.38 0.64 31.43
N ARG A 20 31.90 0.38 32.67
CA ARG A 20 31.50 1.42 33.61
C ARG A 20 32.64 1.65 34.61
N LEU A 21 33.11 2.88 34.60
CA LEU A 21 34.12 3.35 35.51
C LEU A 21 33.46 4.18 36.58
N GLU A 22 33.34 3.64 37.78
CA GLU A 22 32.81 4.35 38.92
C GLU A 22 33.92 5.06 39.70
N TYR A 23 33.81 6.37 39.91
CA TYR A 23 34.75 7.17 40.64
C TYR A 23 34.08 7.84 41.85
N ASP A 24 34.93 8.13 42.87
CA ASP A 24 34.58 8.97 44.01
C ASP A 24 35.08 10.40 43.73
N SER A 25 34.18 11.35 43.70
CA SER A 25 34.48 12.76 43.40
C SER A 25 35.37 13.43 44.49
N GLU A 26 35.23 13.01 45.78
CA GLU A 26 36.07 13.50 46.82
C GLU A 26 37.49 12.97 46.72
N GLN A 27 37.65 11.69 46.46
CA GLN A 27 38.93 11.06 46.21
C GLN A 27 39.70 11.75 45.05
N LEU A 28 39.04 11.97 43.91
CA LEU A 28 39.60 12.65 42.78
C LEU A 28 40.08 14.07 43.15
N ARG A 29 39.27 14.82 43.90
CA ARG A 29 39.59 16.15 44.35
C ARG A 29 40.85 16.16 45.24
N LEU A 30 40.94 15.22 46.20
CA LEU A 30 42.11 15.10 47.10
C LEU A 30 43.38 14.77 46.36
N LEU A 31 43.30 13.98 45.30
CA LEU A 31 44.42 13.58 44.46
C LEU A 31 44.77 14.60 43.36
N GLY A 32 43.98 15.67 43.23
CA GLY A 32 44.21 16.72 42.22
C GLY A 32 43.99 16.22 40.79
N VAL A 33 43.06 15.27 40.61
CA VAL A 33 42.74 14.69 39.29
C VAL A 33 41.36 15.18 38.85
N THR A 34 41.27 15.66 37.62
CA THR A 34 39.98 16.09 37.02
C THR A 34 39.39 15.00 36.12
N LEU A 35 38.09 15.08 35.82
CA LEU A 35 37.43 14.17 34.86
C LEU A 35 38.06 14.30 33.46
N SER A 36 38.50 15.51 33.08
CA SER A 36 39.17 15.73 31.80
C SER A 36 40.49 14.98 31.73
N ASP A 37 41.27 14.91 32.85
CA ASP A 37 42.53 14.20 32.87
C ASP A 37 42.31 12.69 32.65
N ILE A 38 41.31 12.12 33.29
CA ILE A 38 40.90 10.71 33.09
C ILE A 38 40.47 10.49 31.62
N SER A 39 39.59 11.35 31.11
CA SER A 39 39.10 11.21 29.72
C SER A 39 40.25 11.34 28.71
N GLU A 40 41.14 12.30 28.91
CA GLU A 40 42.31 12.50 28.04
C GLU A 40 43.29 11.33 28.11
N ALA A 41 43.54 10.79 29.32
CA ALA A 41 44.40 9.64 29.51
C ALA A 41 43.84 8.38 28.79
N VAL A 42 42.54 8.12 28.91
CA VAL A 42 41.89 7.00 28.23
C VAL A 42 41.94 7.20 26.71
N GLN A 43 41.59 8.40 26.22
CA GLN A 43 41.62 8.69 24.79
C GLN A 43 43.05 8.61 24.23
N ARG A 44 44.02 9.13 24.95
CA ARG A 44 45.45 9.07 24.55
C ARG A 44 45.95 7.64 24.46
N HIS A 45 45.53 6.75 25.39
CA HIS A 45 45.97 5.35 25.40
C HIS A 45 45.41 4.55 24.21
N TYR A 46 44.18 4.83 23.74
CA TYR A 46 43.55 4.11 22.63
C TYR A 46 43.63 4.86 21.29
N ARG A 47 44.15 6.08 21.25
CA ARG A 47 44.20 6.92 20.05
C ARG A 47 45.20 6.36 19.06
N LYS A 48 44.73 6.15 17.82
CA LYS A 48 45.61 5.92 16.69
C LYS A 48 46.06 7.27 16.11
N GLU A 49 47.36 7.55 16.14
CA GLU A 49 47.88 8.78 15.56
C GLU A 49 48.33 8.54 14.12
N PHE A 50 47.78 9.32 13.21
CA PHE A 50 48.16 9.27 11.81
C PHE A 50 49.47 10.07 11.62
N LEU A 51 50.56 9.40 11.22
CA LEU A 51 51.87 10.00 11.00
C LEU A 51 52.07 10.53 9.58
N GLY A 52 51.09 10.36 8.69
CA GLY A 52 51.19 10.76 7.30
C GLY A 52 51.22 9.58 6.33
N THR A 53 51.55 9.88 5.08
CA THR A 53 51.77 8.86 4.05
C THR A 53 53.25 8.79 3.72
N HIS A 54 53.79 7.59 3.63
CA HIS A 54 55.18 7.37 3.30
C HIS A 54 55.33 6.46 2.09
N ASN A 55 56.40 6.69 1.33
CA ASN A 55 56.67 5.93 0.13
C ASN A 55 57.47 4.67 0.49
N VAL A 56 56.87 3.50 0.30
CA VAL A 56 57.50 2.20 0.60
C VAL A 56 57.87 1.51 -0.71
N ASP A 57 59.13 1.06 -0.81
CA ASP A 57 59.59 0.27 -1.94
C ASP A 57 59.18 -1.20 -1.72
N THR A 58 58.30 -1.72 -2.56
CA THR A 58 57.76 -3.07 -2.47
C THR A 58 58.66 -4.16 -3.02
N GLY A 59 59.94 -3.83 -3.30
CA GLY A 59 60.91 -4.82 -3.76
C GLY A 59 60.85 -5.20 -5.24
N ASN A 60 59.79 -4.81 -5.91
CA ASN A 60 59.56 -5.05 -7.36
C ASN A 60 59.78 -3.79 -8.21
N GLY A 61 60.46 -2.78 -7.67
CA GLY A 61 60.68 -1.51 -8.36
C GLY A 61 59.47 -0.57 -8.44
N SER A 62 58.34 -0.94 -7.84
CA SER A 62 57.17 -0.06 -7.70
C SER A 62 57.18 0.56 -6.31
N ARG A 63 56.95 1.88 -6.25
CA ARG A 63 56.81 2.64 -5.02
C ARG A 63 55.32 2.87 -4.76
N GLU A 64 54.85 2.41 -3.60
CA GLU A 64 53.50 2.63 -3.16
C GLU A 64 53.44 3.59 -1.96
N TRP A 65 52.43 4.49 -2.00
CA TRP A 65 52.17 5.39 -0.89
C TRP A 65 51.30 4.68 0.15
N ILE A 66 51.90 4.40 1.32
CA ILE A 66 51.26 3.70 2.41
C ILE A 66 51.00 4.67 3.57
N ARG A 67 49.83 4.55 4.18
CA ARG A 67 49.46 5.32 5.37
C ARG A 67 50.21 4.76 6.58
N LEU A 68 50.89 5.63 7.29
CA LEU A 68 51.56 5.29 8.55
C LEU A 68 50.70 5.75 9.73
N ALA A 69 50.47 4.88 10.66
CA ALA A 69 49.81 5.20 11.91
C ALA A 69 50.57 4.62 13.08
N LEU A 70 50.72 5.42 14.13
CA LEU A 70 51.16 4.96 15.42
C LEU A 70 50.00 4.30 16.14
N VAL A 71 50.14 3.04 16.49
CA VAL A 71 49.10 2.30 17.20
C VAL A 71 49.69 1.88 18.54
N PRO A 72 48.97 2.10 19.65
CA PRO A 72 49.42 1.61 20.96
C PRO A 72 49.67 0.10 20.94
N GLU A 73 50.64 -0.37 21.72
CA GLU A 73 51.08 -1.77 21.77
C GLU A 73 50.03 -2.76 22.29
N SER A 74 48.88 -2.26 22.78
CA SER A 74 47.82 -3.12 23.33
C SER A 74 47.10 -3.86 22.22
N ASN A 75 47.64 -5.00 21.77
CA ASN A 75 46.94 -6.02 21.02
C ASN A 75 45.94 -6.84 21.88
N SER A 76 45.75 -6.48 23.15
CA SER A 76 44.72 -7.10 23.99
C SER A 76 43.38 -6.52 23.64
N LEU A 77 42.55 -7.35 23.03
CA LEU A 77 41.13 -7.08 22.92
C LEU A 77 40.55 -6.83 24.32
N GLY A 78 40.03 -5.63 24.56
CA GLY A 78 39.38 -5.26 25.79
C GLY A 78 40.03 -4.07 26.52
N PHE A 79 39.38 -3.58 27.55
CA PHE A 79 39.77 -2.46 28.37
C PHE A 79 40.57 -2.94 29.58
N ASN A 80 41.79 -2.40 29.77
CA ASN A 80 42.63 -2.69 30.93
C ASN A 80 42.97 -1.38 31.69
N PRO A 81 42.27 -1.07 32.77
CA PRO A 81 42.47 0.16 33.53
C PRO A 81 43.86 0.23 34.19
N ALA A 82 44.51 -0.89 34.53
CA ALA A 82 45.84 -0.91 35.17
C ALA A 82 46.97 -0.46 34.24
N ALA A 83 46.74 -0.54 32.90
CA ALA A 83 47.75 -0.09 31.93
C ALA A 83 47.69 1.41 31.63
N ILE A 84 46.69 2.14 32.13
CA ILE A 84 46.44 3.54 31.85
C ILE A 84 46.96 4.38 33.01
N THR A 85 47.81 5.35 32.69
CA THR A 85 48.35 6.32 33.68
C THR A 85 47.72 7.67 33.48
N VAL A 86 47.23 8.26 34.57
CA VAL A 86 46.62 9.61 34.63
C VAL A 86 47.63 10.53 35.31
N THR A 87 47.86 11.71 34.75
CA THR A 87 48.73 12.72 35.34
C THR A 87 47.91 13.67 36.19
N ALA A 88 48.14 13.74 37.48
CA ALA A 88 47.50 14.69 38.37
C ALA A 88 48.05 16.12 38.13
N THR A 89 47.32 17.12 38.59
CA THR A 89 47.71 18.55 38.51
C THR A 89 49.06 18.85 39.15
N ASP A 90 49.48 18.03 40.14
CA ASP A 90 50.80 18.08 40.78
C ASP A 90 51.93 17.41 40.00
N GLY A 91 51.65 16.88 38.81
CA GLY A 91 52.61 16.15 38.01
C GLY A 91 52.82 14.69 38.44
N LYS A 92 52.10 14.17 39.42
CA LYS A 92 52.16 12.77 39.85
C LYS A 92 51.48 11.87 38.84
N LEU A 93 52.06 10.71 38.54
CA LEU A 93 51.48 9.67 37.73
C LEU A 93 50.76 8.70 38.64
N LEU A 94 49.45 8.55 38.42
CA LEU A 94 48.58 7.62 39.11
C LEU A 94 47.99 6.59 38.13
N ARG A 95 47.80 5.38 38.57
CA ARG A 95 47.15 4.35 37.73
C ARG A 95 45.65 4.54 37.75
N LEU A 96 45.01 4.28 36.63
CA LEU A 96 43.53 4.47 36.52
C LEU A 96 42.78 3.50 37.43
N ASP A 97 43.23 2.27 37.65
CA ASP A 97 42.64 1.30 38.56
C ASP A 97 42.66 1.72 40.02
N GLU A 98 43.52 2.66 40.43
CA GLU A 98 43.55 3.24 41.77
C GLU A 98 42.52 4.36 41.94
N LEU A 99 42.11 4.98 40.83
CA LEU A 99 41.22 6.12 40.80
C LEU A 99 39.75 5.74 40.59
N VAL A 100 39.50 4.63 39.84
CA VAL A 100 38.18 4.21 39.44
C VAL A 100 37.99 2.69 39.66
N SER A 101 36.76 2.30 39.97
CA SER A 101 36.35 0.89 39.93
C SER A 101 35.80 0.59 38.54
N ALA A 102 36.51 -0.25 37.78
CA ALA A 102 36.08 -0.63 36.41
C ALA A 102 35.33 -1.92 36.40
N VAL A 103 34.11 -1.89 35.93
CA VAL A 103 33.21 -3.07 35.81
C VAL A 103 32.75 -3.18 34.37
N ARG A 104 32.93 -4.35 33.77
CA ARG A 104 32.32 -4.67 32.46
C ARG A 104 30.91 -5.20 32.71
N MET A 105 29.94 -4.54 32.14
CA MET A 105 28.55 -4.89 32.32
C MET A 105 27.74 -4.66 31.04
N GLU A 106 26.53 -5.15 31.00
CA GLU A 106 25.61 -4.80 29.90
C GLU A 106 25.23 -3.34 30.00
N GLU A 107 25.14 -2.66 28.83
CA GLU A 107 24.65 -1.27 28.76
C GLU A 107 23.23 -1.21 29.32
N GLU A 108 22.88 -0.16 30.05
CA GLU A 108 21.52 0.01 30.54
C GLU A 108 20.56 -0.02 29.36
N PRO A 109 19.57 -0.94 29.35
CA PRO A 109 18.68 -1.09 28.22
C PRO A 109 17.88 0.20 27.99
N GLN A 110 17.90 0.68 26.76
CA GLN A 110 17.08 1.82 26.35
C GLN A 110 15.71 1.41 25.84
N SER A 111 15.57 0.14 25.47
CA SER A 111 14.36 -0.48 24.97
C SER A 111 14.32 -1.95 25.36
N TYR A 112 13.14 -2.54 25.39
CA TYR A 112 12.99 -3.99 25.58
C TYR A 112 12.21 -4.58 24.41
N TYR A 113 12.64 -5.73 23.96
CA TYR A 113 11.91 -6.56 23.03
C TYR A 113 11.74 -7.97 23.62
N ARG A 114 10.49 -8.42 23.76
CA ARG A 114 10.17 -9.72 24.35
C ARG A 114 9.16 -10.47 23.50
N ILE A 115 9.34 -11.77 23.41
CA ILE A 115 8.37 -12.70 22.84
C ILE A 115 7.89 -13.62 23.96
N ASN A 116 6.57 -13.71 24.14
CA ASN A 116 5.93 -14.49 25.19
C ASN A 116 6.49 -14.20 26.62
N GLY A 117 6.89 -12.93 26.86
CA GLY A 117 7.45 -12.48 28.12
C GLY A 117 8.95 -12.78 28.33
N LEU A 118 9.60 -13.43 27.37
CA LEU A 118 11.04 -13.72 27.41
C LEU A 118 11.81 -12.68 26.59
N ASN A 119 12.92 -12.18 27.15
CA ASN A 119 13.82 -11.29 26.40
C ASN A 119 14.31 -12.00 25.15
N SER A 120 14.14 -11.36 24.01
CA SER A 120 14.43 -11.95 22.72
C SER A 120 15.34 -11.05 21.91
N VAL A 121 16.28 -11.66 21.20
CA VAL A 121 17.07 -11.01 20.17
C VAL A 121 16.36 -11.18 18.84
N TYR A 122 16.19 -10.11 18.11
CA TYR A 122 15.51 -10.09 16.83
C TYR A 122 16.51 -9.91 15.70
N LEU A 123 16.54 -10.89 14.80
CA LEU A 123 17.33 -10.83 13.57
C LEU A 123 16.43 -10.54 12.39
N SER A 124 16.62 -9.39 11.75
CA SER A 124 15.88 -8.99 10.55
C SER A 124 16.76 -9.18 9.31
N ILE A 125 16.29 -9.99 8.37
CA ILE A 125 16.97 -10.25 7.11
C ILE A 125 16.13 -9.64 5.99
N THR A 126 16.68 -8.63 5.32
CA THR A 126 16.04 -7.95 4.18
C THR A 126 16.62 -8.51 2.89
N ALA A 127 15.76 -8.99 1.99
CA ALA A 127 16.17 -9.47 0.67
C ALA A 127 16.62 -8.32 -0.24
N GLU A 128 17.50 -8.58 -1.17
CA GLU A 128 17.80 -7.67 -2.29
C GLU A 128 16.58 -7.59 -3.23
N GLU A 129 16.37 -6.43 -3.88
CA GLU A 129 15.20 -6.22 -4.76
C GLU A 129 15.07 -7.25 -5.88
N THR A 130 16.22 -7.72 -6.41
CA THR A 130 16.28 -8.70 -7.49
C THR A 130 16.34 -10.16 -7.03
N ALA A 131 16.42 -10.40 -5.71
CA ALA A 131 16.60 -11.73 -5.16
C ALA A 131 15.33 -12.57 -5.19
N ASN A 132 15.47 -13.85 -5.43
CA ASN A 132 14.37 -14.80 -5.29
C ASN A 132 14.07 -15.07 -3.80
N GLN A 133 13.04 -14.39 -3.28
CA GLN A 133 12.67 -14.45 -1.86
C GLN A 133 12.38 -15.88 -1.37
N LEU A 134 11.83 -16.77 -2.22
CA LEU A 134 11.56 -18.15 -1.86
C LEU A 134 12.83 -19.00 -1.71
N GLN A 135 13.86 -18.73 -2.54
CA GLN A 135 15.15 -19.40 -2.44
C GLN A 135 15.93 -18.87 -1.22
N LEU A 136 15.94 -17.56 -1.03
CA LEU A 136 16.56 -16.92 0.13
C LEU A 136 15.97 -17.49 1.43
N ASN A 137 14.64 -17.57 1.53
CA ASN A 137 13.98 -18.11 2.72
C ASN A 137 14.36 -19.57 2.97
N ARG A 138 14.44 -20.41 1.94
CA ARG A 138 14.90 -21.81 2.11
C ARG A 138 16.30 -21.86 2.67
N ALA A 139 17.24 -21.08 2.10
CA ALA A 139 18.60 -21.03 2.59
C ALA A 139 18.69 -20.53 4.04
N VAL A 140 17.88 -19.54 4.41
CA VAL A 140 17.80 -19.03 5.80
C VAL A 140 17.23 -20.11 6.74
N MET A 141 16.19 -20.82 6.33
CA MET A 141 15.60 -21.88 7.14
C MET A 141 16.53 -23.08 7.34
N ASP A 142 17.27 -23.47 6.29
CA ASP A 142 18.27 -24.54 6.39
C ASP A 142 19.38 -24.17 7.38
N GLU A 143 19.84 -22.92 7.36
CA GLU A 143 20.84 -22.42 8.31
C GLU A 143 20.27 -22.27 9.74
N MET A 144 19.02 -21.84 9.87
CA MET A 144 18.37 -21.81 11.18
C MET A 144 18.30 -23.20 11.82
N GLU A 145 18.06 -24.24 11.03
CA GLU A 145 18.04 -25.61 11.53
C GLU A 145 19.43 -26.07 11.98
N ALA A 146 20.47 -25.67 11.25
CA ALA A 146 21.86 -25.91 11.64
C ALA A 146 22.21 -25.17 12.95
N VAL A 147 21.77 -23.92 13.09
CA VAL A 147 22.01 -23.12 14.31
C VAL A 147 21.26 -23.75 15.51
N ARG A 148 20.05 -24.25 15.34
CA ARG A 148 19.30 -24.94 16.42
C ARG A 148 20.04 -26.10 17.03
N GLN A 149 20.82 -26.81 16.23
CA GLN A 149 21.59 -27.96 16.72
C GLN A 149 22.80 -27.57 17.57
N VAL A 150 23.29 -26.35 17.43
CA VAL A 150 24.49 -25.82 18.10
C VAL A 150 24.14 -24.96 19.32
N LEU A 151 22.89 -24.51 19.43
CA LEU A 151 22.46 -23.63 20.51
C LEU A 151 22.55 -24.33 21.88
N PRO A 152 22.99 -23.61 22.93
CA PRO A 152 22.98 -24.13 24.30
C PRO A 152 21.57 -24.43 24.79
N VAL A 153 21.46 -25.31 25.78
CA VAL A 153 20.18 -25.66 26.44
C VAL A 153 19.55 -24.41 27.06
N GLY A 154 18.29 -24.15 26.72
CA GLY A 154 17.55 -22.98 27.18
C GLY A 154 17.41 -21.83 26.16
N TYR A 155 18.02 -21.96 25.00
CA TYR A 155 17.83 -21.02 23.87
C TYR A 155 16.97 -21.67 22.78
N GLU A 156 16.01 -20.90 22.27
CA GLU A 156 15.13 -21.32 21.19
C GLU A 156 15.13 -20.29 20.06
N VAL A 157 15.14 -20.77 18.83
CA VAL A 157 15.01 -19.91 17.62
C VAL A 157 13.63 -20.11 17.03
N HIS A 158 12.87 -19.04 16.93
CA HIS A 158 11.53 -19.01 16.33
C HIS A 158 11.48 -18.04 15.17
N THR A 159 10.77 -18.42 14.11
CA THR A 159 10.43 -17.49 13.02
C THR A 159 9.29 -16.59 13.50
N SER A 160 9.56 -15.30 13.61
CA SER A 160 8.58 -14.29 14.00
C SER A 160 7.69 -13.89 12.84
N TYR A 161 8.29 -13.64 11.68
CA TYR A 161 7.62 -13.23 10.45
C TYR A 161 8.32 -13.84 9.24
N ASP A 162 7.56 -14.43 8.35
CA ASP A 162 8.02 -14.96 7.06
C ASP A 162 7.19 -14.33 5.92
N ALA A 163 7.80 -13.40 5.19
CA ALA A 163 7.16 -12.76 4.04
C ALA A 163 6.79 -13.76 2.92
N THR A 164 7.48 -14.92 2.87
CA THR A 164 7.25 -15.92 1.82
C THR A 164 6.05 -16.82 2.11
N GLU A 165 5.56 -16.90 3.35
CA GLU A 165 4.34 -17.66 3.68
C GLU A 165 3.14 -17.13 2.89
N TYR A 166 2.98 -15.81 2.87
CA TYR A 166 1.94 -15.16 2.06
C TYR A 166 2.11 -15.45 0.56
N ILE A 167 3.35 -15.36 0.05
CA ILE A 167 3.63 -15.62 -1.37
C ILE A 167 3.28 -17.07 -1.74
N ARG A 168 3.60 -18.03 -0.88
CA ARG A 168 3.26 -19.47 -1.10
C ARG A 168 1.75 -19.68 -1.10
N GLU A 169 1.04 -19.13 -0.11
CA GLU A 169 -0.42 -19.27 -0.05
C GLU A 169 -1.10 -18.68 -1.29
N GLU A 170 -0.65 -17.51 -1.76
CA GLU A 170 -1.20 -16.89 -2.97
C GLU A 170 -0.84 -17.68 -4.24
N LEU A 171 0.36 -18.23 -4.35
CA LEU A 171 0.74 -19.09 -5.46
C LEU A 171 -0.13 -20.36 -5.52
N ASP A 172 -0.34 -21.01 -4.39
CA ASP A 172 -1.19 -22.21 -4.32
C ASP A 172 -2.64 -21.91 -4.71
N LYS A 173 -3.18 -20.78 -4.27
CA LYS A 173 -4.49 -20.29 -4.70
C LYS A 173 -4.55 -20.05 -6.21
N ILE A 174 -3.53 -19.40 -6.79
CA ILE A 174 -3.47 -19.13 -8.24
C ILE A 174 -3.37 -20.44 -9.03
N TYR A 175 -2.54 -21.39 -8.60
CA TYR A 175 -2.45 -22.70 -9.26
C TYR A 175 -3.77 -23.46 -9.20
N PHE A 176 -4.42 -23.47 -8.04
CA PHE A 176 -5.75 -24.08 -7.89
C PHE A 176 -6.79 -23.43 -8.81
N ARG A 177 -6.86 -22.11 -8.83
CA ARG A 177 -7.80 -21.34 -9.66
C ARG A 177 -7.53 -21.54 -11.14
N THR A 178 -6.25 -21.55 -11.55
CA THR A 178 -5.86 -21.80 -12.94
C THR A 178 -6.30 -23.19 -13.38
N GLY A 179 -6.02 -24.21 -12.55
CA GLY A 179 -6.44 -25.58 -12.82
C GLY A 179 -7.98 -25.70 -12.92
N LEU A 180 -8.68 -25.08 -12.00
CA LEU A 180 -10.15 -25.07 -11.96
C LEU A 180 -10.74 -24.33 -13.18
N THR A 181 -10.15 -23.19 -13.57
CA THR A 181 -10.56 -22.42 -14.76
C THR A 181 -10.43 -23.28 -16.01
N VAL A 182 -9.27 -23.92 -16.22
CA VAL A 182 -9.03 -24.81 -17.37
C VAL A 182 -10.04 -25.96 -17.36
N LEU A 183 -10.26 -26.59 -16.22
CA LEU A 183 -11.21 -27.69 -16.09
C LEU A 183 -12.65 -27.25 -16.45
N ILE A 184 -13.13 -26.15 -15.89
CA ILE A 184 -14.46 -25.60 -16.16
C ILE A 184 -14.63 -25.30 -17.66
N LEU A 185 -13.63 -24.67 -18.28
CA LEU A 185 -13.65 -24.34 -19.69
C LEU A 185 -13.70 -25.59 -20.57
N LEU A 186 -12.87 -26.61 -20.27
CA LEU A 186 -12.86 -27.86 -21.02
C LEU A 186 -14.18 -28.63 -20.91
N VAL A 187 -14.73 -28.71 -19.69
CA VAL A 187 -16.04 -29.33 -19.45
C VAL A 187 -17.14 -28.58 -20.20
N PHE A 188 -17.14 -27.24 -20.16
CA PHE A 188 -18.09 -26.40 -20.88
C PHE A 188 -18.05 -26.64 -22.40
N VAL A 189 -16.85 -26.59 -22.99
CA VAL A 189 -16.66 -26.84 -24.42
C VAL A 189 -17.10 -28.26 -24.80
N TRP A 190 -16.76 -29.27 -23.99
CA TRP A 190 -17.19 -30.65 -24.23
C TRP A 190 -18.72 -30.81 -24.17
N LEU A 191 -19.36 -30.20 -23.19
CA LEU A 191 -20.82 -30.29 -22.98
C LEU A 191 -21.59 -29.70 -24.16
N ILE A 192 -21.08 -28.63 -24.77
CA ILE A 192 -21.72 -27.95 -25.90
C ILE A 192 -21.46 -28.67 -27.20
N THR A 193 -20.21 -28.99 -27.47
CA THR A 193 -19.80 -29.53 -28.77
C THR A 193 -20.04 -31.04 -28.89
N ARG A 194 -20.00 -31.75 -27.75
CA ARG A 194 -20.15 -33.22 -27.64
C ARG A 194 -19.21 -33.96 -28.57
N LYS A 195 -18.11 -33.37 -29.03
CA LYS A 195 -17.14 -33.94 -29.95
C LYS A 195 -15.75 -33.92 -29.36
N LEU A 196 -15.18 -35.08 -29.00
CA LEU A 196 -13.84 -35.16 -28.46
C LEU A 196 -12.76 -34.56 -29.38
N LYS A 197 -12.93 -34.65 -30.71
CA LYS A 197 -12.02 -34.05 -31.69
C LYS A 197 -11.95 -32.51 -31.59
N TYR A 198 -13.08 -31.87 -31.26
CA TYR A 198 -13.14 -30.43 -31.05
C TYR A 198 -12.46 -30.05 -29.76
N LEU A 199 -12.71 -30.82 -28.70
CA LEU A 199 -12.04 -30.64 -27.42
C LEU A 199 -10.52 -30.74 -27.56
N PHE A 200 -10.03 -31.78 -28.27
CA PHE A 200 -8.61 -31.97 -28.54
C PHE A 200 -7.99 -30.79 -29.30
N LEU A 201 -8.70 -30.22 -30.28
CA LEU A 201 -8.27 -29.01 -30.97
C LEU A 201 -8.05 -27.84 -30.02
N ILE A 202 -9.00 -27.59 -29.08
CA ILE A 202 -8.89 -26.50 -28.14
C ILE A 202 -7.77 -26.72 -27.16
N VAL A 203 -7.64 -27.92 -26.59
CA VAL A 203 -6.55 -28.24 -25.64
C VAL A 203 -5.18 -28.04 -26.30
N THR A 204 -5.00 -28.58 -27.54
CA THR A 204 -3.72 -28.41 -28.25
C THR A 204 -3.45 -26.96 -28.64
N SER A 205 -4.48 -26.21 -29.05
CA SER A 205 -4.35 -24.78 -29.34
C SER A 205 -3.95 -23.98 -28.10
N LEU A 206 -4.53 -24.29 -26.93
CA LEU A 206 -4.21 -23.65 -25.66
C LEU A 206 -2.76 -23.96 -25.23
N ALA A 207 -2.36 -25.24 -25.32
CA ALA A 207 -1.00 -25.66 -24.98
C ALA A 207 0.06 -25.00 -25.89
N VAL A 208 -0.19 -24.92 -27.20
CA VAL A 208 0.70 -24.24 -28.14
C VAL A 208 0.76 -22.73 -27.84
N ASN A 209 -0.37 -22.13 -27.50
CA ASN A 209 -0.40 -20.71 -27.13
C ASN A 209 0.49 -20.42 -25.92
N ILE A 210 0.34 -21.19 -24.84
CA ILE A 210 1.17 -21.02 -23.63
C ILE A 210 2.65 -21.26 -23.97
N ALA A 211 2.97 -22.33 -24.72
CA ALA A 211 4.35 -22.66 -25.06
C ALA A 211 5.02 -21.51 -25.86
N VAL A 212 4.33 -20.96 -26.85
CA VAL A 212 4.84 -19.82 -27.63
C VAL A 212 4.92 -18.54 -26.78
N ALA A 213 3.92 -18.29 -25.93
CA ALA A 213 3.91 -17.12 -25.05
C ALA A 213 5.09 -17.13 -24.06
N LEU A 214 5.45 -18.30 -23.50
CA LEU A 214 6.63 -18.45 -22.62
C LEU A 214 7.93 -18.04 -23.32
N ILE A 215 8.06 -18.30 -24.63
CA ILE A 215 9.24 -17.83 -25.39
C ILE A 215 9.27 -16.30 -25.42
N PHE A 216 8.12 -15.66 -25.65
CA PHE A 216 8.05 -14.19 -25.63
C PHE A 216 8.26 -13.60 -24.24
N TYR A 217 7.80 -14.26 -23.16
CA TYR A 217 8.07 -13.80 -21.79
C TYR A 217 9.58 -13.79 -21.52
N TYR A 218 10.29 -14.84 -21.94
CA TYR A 218 11.75 -14.90 -21.82
C TYR A 218 12.44 -13.82 -22.66
N LEU A 219 12.00 -13.60 -23.92
CA LEU A 219 12.59 -12.58 -24.81
C LEU A 219 12.40 -11.15 -24.31
N PHE A 220 11.26 -10.85 -23.69
CA PHE A 220 10.96 -9.52 -23.15
C PHE A 220 11.43 -9.35 -21.70
N GLY A 221 12.05 -10.36 -21.10
CA GLY A 221 12.55 -10.29 -19.72
C GLY A 221 11.45 -10.07 -18.68
N LEU A 222 10.24 -10.63 -18.93
CA LEU A 222 9.14 -10.49 -17.99
C LEU A 222 9.36 -11.34 -16.76
N GLU A 223 9.24 -10.70 -15.59
CA GLU A 223 9.33 -11.38 -14.32
C GLU A 223 8.02 -12.12 -13.99
N MET A 224 8.18 -13.35 -13.49
CA MET A 224 7.03 -14.19 -13.13
C MET A 224 6.57 -13.88 -11.71
N GLN A 225 5.88 -12.77 -11.57
CA GLN A 225 5.26 -12.30 -10.31
C GLN A 225 3.83 -12.85 -10.16
N LEU A 226 3.22 -12.64 -8.98
CA LEU A 226 1.82 -13.02 -8.71
C LEU A 226 0.83 -12.46 -9.74
N TYR A 227 0.99 -11.19 -10.11
CA TYR A 227 0.13 -10.54 -11.11
C TYR A 227 0.34 -11.08 -12.51
N SER A 228 1.58 -11.46 -12.87
CA SER A 228 1.90 -12.11 -14.16
C SER A 228 1.21 -13.48 -14.29
N LEU A 229 1.27 -14.31 -13.24
CA LEU A 229 0.61 -15.62 -13.22
C LEU A 229 -0.91 -15.52 -13.32
N ALA A 230 -1.49 -14.55 -12.64
CA ALA A 230 -2.90 -14.29 -12.75
C ALA A 230 -3.28 -13.73 -14.13
N GLY A 231 -2.41 -12.91 -14.75
CA GLY A 231 -2.55 -12.47 -16.13
C GLY A 231 -2.61 -13.66 -17.11
N ILE A 232 -1.79 -14.69 -16.89
CA ILE A 232 -1.87 -15.96 -17.65
C ILE A 232 -3.26 -16.57 -17.50
N THR A 233 -3.77 -16.71 -16.27
CA THR A 233 -5.08 -17.34 -16.00
C THR A 233 -6.23 -16.59 -16.66
N VAL A 234 -6.25 -15.26 -16.58
CA VAL A 234 -7.26 -14.42 -17.25
C VAL A 234 -7.14 -14.52 -18.77
N SER A 235 -5.92 -14.50 -19.30
CA SER A 235 -5.68 -14.57 -20.74
C SER A 235 -6.11 -15.90 -21.35
N LEU A 236 -6.07 -17.02 -20.61
CA LEU A 236 -6.55 -18.32 -21.09
C LEU A 236 -8.01 -18.26 -21.56
N ASN A 237 -8.87 -17.51 -20.87
CA ASN A 237 -10.26 -17.30 -21.25
C ASN A 237 -10.37 -16.53 -22.57
N LEU A 238 -9.55 -15.49 -22.75
CA LEU A 238 -9.57 -14.64 -23.93
C LEU A 238 -8.97 -15.33 -25.17
N VAL A 239 -7.99 -16.19 -24.97
CA VAL A 239 -7.33 -17.00 -26.01
C VAL A 239 -8.32 -17.99 -26.63
N ILE A 240 -9.17 -18.62 -25.82
CA ILE A 240 -10.16 -19.58 -26.28
C ILE A 240 -11.20 -18.93 -27.19
N ASP A 241 -11.56 -17.69 -26.96
CA ASP A 241 -12.53 -16.95 -27.78
C ASP A 241 -12.09 -16.84 -29.24
N SER A 242 -10.85 -16.48 -29.49
CA SER A 242 -10.29 -16.39 -30.85
C SER A 242 -10.32 -17.75 -31.56
N THR A 243 -9.98 -18.82 -30.83
CA THR A 243 -9.98 -20.20 -31.34
C THR A 243 -11.40 -20.70 -31.67
N ILE A 244 -12.39 -20.43 -30.79
CA ILE A 244 -13.80 -20.83 -30.99
C ILE A 244 -14.37 -20.12 -32.22
N VAL A 245 -14.21 -18.78 -32.31
CA VAL A 245 -14.78 -17.99 -33.42
C VAL A 245 -14.17 -18.41 -34.76
N MET A 246 -12.85 -18.63 -34.80
CA MET A 246 -12.18 -19.06 -36.01
C MET A 246 -12.55 -20.48 -36.43
N THR A 247 -12.62 -21.42 -35.48
CA THR A 247 -13.03 -22.77 -35.69
C THR A 247 -14.46 -22.89 -36.21
N ASP A 248 -15.41 -22.18 -35.57
CA ASP A 248 -16.81 -22.14 -35.98
C ASP A 248 -16.95 -21.59 -37.41
N HIS A 249 -16.25 -20.52 -37.73
CA HIS A 249 -16.28 -19.93 -39.07
C HIS A 249 -15.73 -20.87 -40.14
N ILE A 250 -14.59 -21.54 -39.88
CA ILE A 250 -13.97 -22.50 -40.84
C ILE A 250 -14.89 -23.72 -41.04
N LEU A 251 -15.50 -24.22 -39.97
CA LEU A 251 -16.41 -25.38 -40.07
C LEU A 251 -17.68 -25.07 -40.87
N HIS A 252 -18.24 -23.85 -40.75
CA HIS A 252 -19.49 -23.47 -41.41
C HIS A 252 -19.29 -22.88 -42.81
N ARG A 253 -18.21 -22.12 -43.06
CA ARG A 253 -18.00 -21.35 -44.29
C ARG A 253 -16.80 -21.74 -45.15
N ARG A 254 -15.93 -22.52 -44.61
CA ARG A 254 -14.70 -23.03 -45.30
C ARG A 254 -13.83 -21.94 -45.90
N ASN A 255 -13.73 -20.77 -45.25
CA ASN A 255 -12.85 -19.66 -45.63
C ASN A 255 -12.27 -18.97 -44.41
N LEU A 256 -11.19 -18.18 -44.60
CA LEU A 256 -10.47 -17.46 -43.56
C LEU A 256 -10.95 -16.00 -43.37
N LYS A 257 -12.08 -15.60 -43.99
CA LYS A 257 -12.53 -14.19 -43.98
C LYS A 257 -12.91 -13.66 -42.57
N ALA A 258 -13.08 -14.54 -41.58
CA ALA A 258 -13.30 -14.12 -40.19
C ALA A 258 -12.03 -13.57 -39.55
N PHE A 259 -10.85 -13.85 -40.11
CA PHE A 259 -9.59 -13.41 -39.53
C PHE A 259 -9.56 -11.89 -39.31
N LEU A 260 -10.00 -11.08 -40.27
CA LEU A 260 -9.98 -9.62 -40.16
C LEU A 260 -10.83 -9.11 -38.97
N SER A 261 -11.97 -9.77 -38.69
CA SER A 261 -12.79 -9.41 -37.54
C SER A 261 -12.20 -9.88 -36.21
N VAL A 262 -11.50 -11.04 -36.20
CA VAL A 262 -10.77 -11.52 -35.02
C VAL A 262 -9.57 -10.62 -34.74
N LEU A 263 -8.82 -10.24 -35.80
CA LEU A 263 -7.71 -9.28 -35.70
C LEU A 263 -8.15 -7.95 -35.06
N ALA A 264 -9.24 -7.36 -35.59
CA ALA A 264 -9.73 -6.10 -35.06
C ALA A 264 -10.20 -6.24 -33.61
N ALA A 265 -10.89 -7.33 -33.27
CA ALA A 265 -11.33 -7.60 -31.90
C ALA A 265 -10.15 -7.77 -30.94
N THR A 266 -9.11 -8.48 -31.32
CA THR A 266 -7.89 -8.62 -30.49
C THR A 266 -7.13 -7.32 -30.37
N LEU A 267 -6.99 -6.54 -31.45
CA LEU A 267 -6.33 -5.22 -31.42
C LEU A 267 -7.06 -4.21 -30.52
N THR A 268 -8.41 -4.22 -30.51
CA THR A 268 -9.16 -3.33 -29.61
C THR A 268 -8.96 -3.74 -28.15
N THR A 269 -8.87 -5.04 -27.84
CA THR A 269 -8.62 -5.53 -26.47
C THR A 269 -7.17 -5.23 -26.03
N MET A 270 -6.19 -5.44 -26.92
CA MET A 270 -4.80 -5.09 -26.65
C MET A 270 -4.64 -3.57 -26.46
N GLY A 271 -5.26 -2.77 -27.33
CA GLY A 271 -5.23 -1.32 -27.26
C GLY A 271 -5.85 -0.79 -25.96
N ALA A 272 -6.91 -1.44 -25.46
CA ALA A 272 -7.46 -1.09 -24.16
C ALA A 272 -6.48 -1.38 -23.01
N LEU A 273 -5.77 -2.49 -23.05
CA LEU A 273 -4.80 -2.87 -22.00
C LEU A 273 -3.52 -2.03 -22.03
N VAL A 274 -3.11 -1.51 -23.21
CA VAL A 274 -1.93 -0.63 -23.32
C VAL A 274 -2.05 0.61 -22.43
N ILE A 275 -3.26 1.07 -22.12
CA ILE A 275 -3.48 2.21 -21.26
C ILE A 275 -2.90 2.04 -19.86
N ILE A 276 -2.76 0.78 -19.40
CA ILE A 276 -2.24 0.47 -18.07
C ILE A 276 -0.80 0.99 -17.89
N PHE A 277 -0.02 1.05 -18.98
CA PHE A 277 1.35 1.58 -18.96
C PHE A 277 1.42 3.11 -18.76
N PHE A 278 0.30 3.81 -18.90
CA PHE A 278 0.19 5.26 -18.73
C PHE A 278 -0.49 5.67 -17.43
N LEU A 279 -0.82 4.71 -16.57
CA LEU A 279 -1.39 4.96 -15.24
C LEU A 279 -0.33 5.48 -14.27
N ASP A 280 -0.80 5.98 -13.13
CA ASP A 280 0.05 6.37 -12.01
C ASP A 280 0.99 5.25 -11.59
N GLU A 281 2.18 5.63 -11.13
CA GLU A 281 3.27 4.71 -10.80
C GLU A 281 2.83 3.58 -9.86
N ARG A 282 2.05 3.88 -8.84
CA ARG A 282 1.55 2.87 -7.88
C ARG A 282 0.66 1.80 -8.52
N ILE A 283 -0.22 2.22 -9.44
CA ILE A 283 -1.14 1.32 -10.13
C ILE A 283 -0.41 0.60 -11.25
N ARG A 284 0.46 1.33 -11.96
CA ARG A 284 1.27 0.80 -13.05
C ARG A 284 2.18 -0.32 -12.61
N LEU A 285 2.93 -0.17 -11.51
CA LEU A 285 3.84 -1.20 -10.98
C LEU A 285 3.13 -2.55 -10.74
N ASN A 286 1.91 -2.52 -10.25
CA ASN A 286 1.15 -3.74 -9.97
C ASN A 286 0.49 -4.34 -11.22
N LEU A 287 0.01 -3.50 -12.15
CA LEU A 287 -0.78 -3.95 -13.29
C LEU A 287 0.01 -4.08 -14.59
N GLN A 288 1.23 -3.54 -14.66
CA GLN A 288 2.06 -3.54 -15.86
C GLN A 288 2.36 -4.96 -16.35
N ASP A 289 2.80 -5.84 -15.46
CA ASP A 289 3.15 -7.22 -15.80
C ASP A 289 1.92 -8.04 -16.16
N PHE A 290 0.80 -7.81 -15.44
CA PHE A 290 -0.50 -8.37 -15.79
C PHE A 290 -0.91 -8.00 -17.21
N ALA A 291 -0.84 -6.70 -17.55
CA ALA A 291 -1.21 -6.22 -18.89
C ALA A 291 -0.27 -6.76 -19.98
N ALA A 292 1.04 -6.73 -19.72
CA ALA A 292 2.04 -7.25 -20.67
C ALA A 292 1.81 -8.73 -21.01
N VAL A 293 1.58 -9.56 -19.98
CA VAL A 293 1.27 -10.97 -20.16
C VAL A 293 0.00 -11.19 -20.96
N VAL A 294 -1.08 -10.46 -20.65
CA VAL A 294 -2.35 -10.59 -21.39
C VAL A 294 -2.20 -10.15 -22.84
N ILE A 295 -1.50 -9.04 -23.11
CA ILE A 295 -1.24 -8.53 -24.45
C ILE A 295 -0.44 -9.55 -25.27
N ILE A 296 0.64 -10.12 -24.71
CA ILE A 296 1.45 -11.15 -25.40
C ILE A 296 0.60 -12.37 -25.68
N ASN A 297 -0.17 -12.88 -24.73
CA ASN A 297 -1.04 -14.02 -24.93
C ASN A 297 -2.10 -13.79 -26.02
N LEU A 298 -2.68 -12.60 -26.09
CA LEU A 298 -3.62 -12.21 -27.14
C LEU A 298 -2.93 -12.14 -28.51
N ALA A 299 -1.74 -11.57 -28.59
CA ALA A 299 -0.96 -11.51 -29.83
C ALA A 299 -0.61 -12.92 -30.34
N VAL A 300 -0.13 -13.78 -29.44
CA VAL A 300 0.16 -15.18 -29.76
C VAL A 300 -1.10 -15.93 -30.16
N SER A 301 -2.24 -15.69 -29.47
CA SER A 301 -3.51 -16.35 -29.79
C SER A 301 -3.99 -16.02 -31.22
N LEU A 302 -3.74 -14.81 -31.67
CA LEU A 302 -4.04 -14.40 -33.04
C LEU A 302 -3.20 -15.18 -34.06
N MET A 303 -1.89 -15.37 -33.79
CA MET A 303 -1.01 -16.17 -34.63
C MET A 303 -1.46 -17.65 -34.63
N VAL A 304 -1.76 -18.20 -33.47
CA VAL A 304 -2.26 -19.57 -33.33
C VAL A 304 -3.60 -19.77 -34.06
N ALA A 305 -4.52 -18.84 -33.97
CA ALA A 305 -5.81 -18.86 -34.63
C ALA A 305 -5.66 -18.79 -36.18
N LEU A 306 -4.65 -18.08 -36.69
CA LEU A 306 -4.41 -17.91 -38.12
C LEU A 306 -3.68 -19.13 -38.75
N PHE A 307 -2.61 -19.58 -38.10
CA PHE A 307 -1.70 -20.60 -38.68
C PHE A 307 -1.99 -22.01 -38.14
N PHE A 308 -2.11 -22.19 -36.86
CA PHE A 308 -2.23 -23.50 -36.23
C PHE A 308 -3.62 -24.08 -36.31
N VAL A 309 -4.67 -23.31 -36.03
CA VAL A 309 -6.05 -23.77 -35.97
C VAL A 309 -6.55 -24.28 -37.33
N PRO A 310 -6.34 -23.61 -38.49
CA PRO A 310 -6.74 -24.11 -39.79
C PRO A 310 -6.04 -25.43 -40.16
N SER A 311 -4.71 -25.49 -39.92
CA SER A 311 -3.91 -26.70 -40.22
C SER A 311 -4.36 -27.89 -39.39
N MET A 312 -4.67 -27.68 -38.14
CA MET A 312 -5.11 -28.70 -37.19
C MET A 312 -6.53 -29.21 -37.51
N ILE A 313 -7.45 -28.29 -37.90
CA ILE A 313 -8.81 -28.67 -38.35
C ILE A 313 -8.75 -29.61 -39.54
N GLU A 314 -7.86 -29.36 -40.50
CA GLU A 314 -7.66 -30.22 -41.68
C GLU A 314 -7.07 -31.58 -41.27
N LYS A 315 -6.01 -31.60 -40.43
CA LYS A 315 -5.32 -32.81 -40.00
C LYS A 315 -6.20 -33.73 -39.13
N ILE A 316 -7.03 -33.20 -38.25
CA ILE A 316 -7.95 -33.96 -37.39
C ILE A 316 -9.16 -34.45 -38.19
N GLY A 317 -9.38 -33.91 -39.39
CA GLY A 317 -10.51 -34.30 -40.25
C GLY A 317 -11.87 -33.89 -39.67
N LEU A 318 -11.92 -32.72 -39.04
CA LEU A 318 -13.16 -32.12 -38.50
C LEU A 318 -14.09 -31.70 -39.65
N VAL A 319 -13.54 -31.27 -40.78
CA VAL A 319 -14.30 -30.99 -41.99
C VAL A 319 -14.50 -32.31 -42.75
N ARG A 320 -15.60 -33.02 -42.47
CA ARG A 320 -16.01 -34.16 -43.24
C ARG A 320 -16.25 -33.71 -44.68
N ARG A 321 -15.50 -34.24 -45.68
CA ARG A 321 -15.93 -34.25 -47.09
C ARG A 321 -17.30 -34.93 -47.14
N ILE A 322 -18.32 -34.20 -47.57
CA ILE A 322 -19.63 -34.73 -47.82
C ILE A 322 -19.52 -35.58 -49.14
N THR A 323 -18.94 -36.74 -48.99
CA THR A 323 -18.98 -37.77 -50.04
C THR A 323 -19.73 -38.99 -49.48
N GLY A 324 -20.99 -39.12 -49.84
CA GLY A 324 -21.75 -40.33 -49.58
C GLY A 324 -22.98 -40.16 -48.66
N LYS A 325 -24.15 -40.22 -49.26
CA LYS A 325 -25.42 -40.48 -48.61
C LYS A 325 -25.32 -41.78 -47.82
N LYS A 326 -25.12 -41.71 -46.45
CA LYS A 326 -25.38 -42.87 -45.60
C LYS A 326 -26.91 -43.06 -45.50
N ARG A 327 -27.44 -44.05 -46.18
CA ARG A 327 -28.77 -44.63 -45.88
C ARG A 327 -28.74 -45.08 -44.42
N ARG A 328 -29.49 -44.44 -43.57
CA ARG A 328 -29.80 -44.93 -42.21
C ARG A 328 -30.80 -46.07 -42.36
N LEU A 329 -30.36 -47.27 -42.02
CA LEU A 329 -31.26 -48.38 -41.71
C LEU A 329 -32.12 -47.94 -40.49
N VAL A 330 -33.40 -47.79 -40.70
CA VAL A 330 -34.42 -47.50 -39.69
C VAL A 330 -34.92 -48.83 -39.16
N LEU A 331 -34.51 -49.18 -37.93
CA LEU A 331 -35.18 -50.23 -37.16
C LEU A 331 -36.43 -49.60 -36.49
N PRO A 332 -37.62 -50.20 -36.63
CA PRO A 332 -38.85 -49.73 -36.01
C PRO A 332 -38.90 -50.21 -34.57
N GLY A 333 -38.86 -49.24 -33.61
CA GLY A 333 -39.04 -49.50 -32.19
C GLY A 333 -39.82 -48.39 -31.50
N LEU A 334 -40.75 -48.77 -30.66
CA LEU A 334 -41.85 -48.04 -29.99
C LEU A 334 -41.47 -46.78 -29.16
N THR A 335 -40.21 -46.30 -29.19
CA THR A 335 -39.80 -45.10 -28.49
C THR A 335 -39.69 -43.87 -29.41
N GLN A 336 -40.17 -43.91 -30.64
CA GLN A 336 -40.01 -42.88 -31.66
C GLN A 336 -40.90 -41.66 -31.50
N THR A 337 -42.08 -41.77 -30.85
CA THR A 337 -43.07 -40.68 -30.81
C THR A 337 -42.66 -39.57 -29.88
N PHE A 338 -41.99 -39.84 -28.76
CA PHE A 338 -41.55 -38.83 -27.85
C PHE A 338 -40.28 -38.10 -28.36
N LYS A 339 -39.31 -38.82 -28.93
CA LYS A 339 -38.11 -38.25 -29.59
C LYS A 339 -38.43 -37.37 -30.78
N THR A 340 -39.49 -37.68 -31.52
CA THR A 340 -39.87 -36.92 -32.73
C THR A 340 -40.66 -35.63 -32.37
N ARG A 341 -41.44 -35.60 -31.25
CA ARG A 341 -42.09 -34.37 -30.75
C ARG A 341 -41.05 -33.39 -30.16
N LEU A 342 -40.17 -33.86 -29.29
CA LEU A 342 -39.08 -33.05 -28.75
C LEU A 342 -38.14 -32.56 -29.86
N GLY A 343 -37.79 -33.41 -30.79
CA GLY A 343 -36.93 -33.04 -31.92
C GLY A 343 -37.57 -32.04 -32.90
N ARG A 344 -38.92 -32.01 -33.03
CA ARG A 344 -39.63 -30.99 -33.79
C ARG A 344 -39.70 -29.64 -33.03
N ILE A 345 -39.85 -29.66 -31.71
CA ILE A 345 -39.82 -28.46 -30.88
C ILE A 345 -38.41 -27.85 -30.92
N PHE A 346 -37.36 -28.64 -30.75
CA PHE A 346 -35.97 -28.14 -30.81
C PHE A 346 -35.57 -27.62 -32.21
N ARG A 347 -36.12 -28.16 -33.31
CA ARG A 347 -35.91 -27.64 -34.66
C ARG A 347 -36.73 -26.37 -34.95
N ARG A 348 -37.87 -26.16 -34.34
CA ARG A 348 -38.72 -24.96 -34.52
C ARG A 348 -38.32 -23.83 -33.60
N PHE A 349 -37.67 -24.12 -32.47
CA PHE A 349 -37.26 -23.13 -31.50
C PHE A 349 -36.37 -22.02 -32.11
N PRO A 350 -35.28 -22.28 -32.87
CA PRO A 350 -34.48 -21.22 -33.46
C PRO A 350 -35.26 -20.37 -34.49
N VAL A 351 -36.20 -20.95 -35.21
CA VAL A 351 -37.05 -20.22 -36.17
C VAL A 351 -38.01 -19.30 -35.43
N TYR A 352 -38.65 -19.83 -34.38
CA TYR A 352 -39.58 -19.06 -33.55
C TYR A 352 -38.81 -17.92 -32.83
N PHE A 353 -37.66 -18.22 -32.28
CA PHE A 353 -36.80 -17.22 -31.62
C PHE A 353 -36.38 -16.13 -32.61
N SER A 354 -35.98 -16.48 -33.82
CA SER A 354 -35.63 -15.50 -34.87
C SER A 354 -36.84 -14.63 -35.26
N CYS A 355 -38.05 -15.20 -35.31
CA CYS A 355 -39.30 -14.46 -35.60
C CYS A 355 -39.62 -13.48 -34.47
N CYS A 356 -39.57 -13.94 -33.20
CA CYS A 356 -39.79 -13.11 -32.03
C CYS A 356 -38.73 -11.98 -31.95
N TYR A 357 -37.45 -12.29 -32.21
CA TYR A 357 -36.39 -11.31 -32.25
C TYR A 357 -36.59 -10.26 -33.35
N SER A 358 -37.00 -10.67 -34.54
CA SER A 358 -37.32 -9.73 -35.63
C SER A 358 -38.52 -8.80 -35.29
N ALA A 359 -39.53 -9.31 -34.55
CA ALA A 359 -40.64 -8.50 -34.06
C ALA A 359 -40.19 -7.52 -32.99
N LEU A 360 -39.31 -7.99 -32.07
CA LEU A 360 -38.70 -7.17 -31.01
C LEU A 360 -37.89 -6.03 -31.60
N ILE A 361 -36.99 -6.30 -32.57
CA ILE A 361 -36.21 -5.24 -33.22
C ILE A 361 -37.11 -4.21 -33.89
N ARG A 362 -38.19 -4.62 -34.57
CA ARG A 362 -39.17 -3.70 -35.17
C ARG A 362 -39.81 -2.80 -34.14
N PHE A 363 -40.20 -3.38 -33.01
CA PHE A 363 -40.76 -2.61 -31.88
C PHE A 363 -39.75 -1.61 -31.33
N LEU A 364 -38.49 -2.04 -31.05
CA LEU A 364 -37.40 -1.18 -30.53
C LEU A 364 -37.04 -0.06 -31.52
N CYS A 365 -36.97 -0.36 -32.82
CA CYS A 365 -36.69 0.66 -33.86
C CYS A 365 -37.83 1.68 -34.01
N ARG A 366 -39.12 1.28 -33.76
CA ARG A 366 -40.25 2.21 -33.73
C ARG A 366 -40.12 3.21 -32.56
N TRP A 367 -39.64 2.73 -31.42
CA TRP A 367 -39.46 3.51 -30.18
C TRP A 367 -37.99 3.88 -29.93
N ARG A 368 -37.23 4.10 -30.99
CA ARG A 368 -35.78 4.29 -30.94
C ARG A 368 -35.33 5.36 -29.95
N TRP A 369 -36.01 6.53 -29.91
CA TRP A 369 -35.69 7.61 -28.99
C TRP A 369 -35.95 7.25 -27.53
N ALA A 370 -37.03 6.52 -27.26
CA ALA A 370 -37.31 6.06 -25.91
C ALA A 370 -36.27 5.03 -25.42
N VAL A 371 -35.77 4.18 -26.32
CA VAL A 371 -34.69 3.23 -26.00
C VAL A 371 -33.38 3.96 -25.70
N CYS A 372 -33.03 4.99 -26.48
CA CYS A 372 -31.85 5.82 -26.22
C CYS A 372 -32.00 6.58 -24.91
N LEU A 373 -33.16 7.14 -24.61
CA LEU A 373 -33.45 7.84 -23.36
C LEU A 373 -33.33 6.87 -22.15
N LEU A 374 -33.89 5.66 -22.28
CA LEU A 374 -33.83 4.64 -21.24
C LEU A 374 -32.36 4.23 -20.95
N LEU A 375 -31.54 4.12 -21.99
CA LEU A 375 -30.11 3.85 -21.82
C LEU A 375 -29.41 4.98 -21.07
N LEU A 376 -29.67 6.21 -21.48
CA LEU A 376 -29.08 7.40 -20.89
C LEU A 376 -29.49 7.56 -19.43
N LEU A 377 -30.75 7.32 -19.11
CA LEU A 377 -31.25 7.33 -17.72
C LEU A 377 -30.73 6.13 -16.92
N GLY A 378 -30.58 4.97 -17.53
CA GLY A 378 -30.04 3.77 -16.89
C GLY A 378 -28.56 3.93 -16.51
N PHE A 379 -27.76 4.52 -17.40
CA PHE A 379 -26.37 4.89 -17.10
C PHE A 379 -26.32 6.02 -16.09
N GLY A 380 -27.06 7.08 -16.33
CA GLY A 380 -27.16 8.26 -15.51
C GLY A 380 -26.34 9.44 -16.05
N LEU A 381 -26.84 10.63 -15.80
CA LEU A 381 -26.14 11.89 -16.06
C LEU A 381 -25.45 12.37 -14.77
N PRO A 382 -24.24 12.91 -14.84
CA PRO A 382 -23.49 13.39 -13.68
C PRO A 382 -24.01 14.73 -13.12
N VAL A 383 -25.33 14.91 -13.07
CA VAL A 383 -25.96 16.14 -12.58
C VAL A 383 -25.63 16.39 -11.10
N PHE A 384 -25.49 15.32 -10.34
CA PHE A 384 -25.14 15.36 -8.92
C PHE A 384 -23.69 15.83 -8.65
N LEU A 385 -22.82 15.91 -9.67
CA LEU A 385 -21.46 16.46 -9.58
C LEU A 385 -21.41 17.96 -9.87
N LEU A 386 -22.51 18.57 -10.30
CA LEU A 386 -22.56 20.01 -10.57
C LEU A 386 -22.34 20.79 -9.26
N PRO A 387 -21.42 21.78 -9.26
CA PRO A 387 -21.12 22.57 -8.08
C PRO A 387 -22.35 23.39 -7.66
N ASP A 388 -22.56 23.54 -6.36
CA ASP A 388 -23.70 24.26 -5.80
C ASP A 388 -23.64 25.76 -6.08
N LYS A 389 -22.44 26.31 -6.30
CA LYS A 389 -22.19 27.71 -6.72
C LYS A 389 -20.94 27.76 -7.60
N LEU A 390 -21.00 28.56 -8.63
CA LEU A 390 -19.85 28.91 -9.47
C LEU A 390 -19.22 30.20 -8.93
N GLU A 391 -17.91 30.19 -8.71
CA GLU A 391 -17.13 31.36 -8.30
C GLU A 391 -16.73 32.13 -9.57
N GLY A 392 -17.27 33.35 -9.75
CA GLY A 392 -16.97 34.25 -10.86
C GLY A 392 -18.01 35.38 -11.00
N GLY A 393 -17.66 36.45 -11.71
CA GLY A 393 -18.50 37.63 -11.88
C GLY A 393 -19.27 37.71 -13.21
N GLY A 394 -19.30 36.61 -13.99
CA GLY A 394 -19.93 36.57 -15.30
C GLY A 394 -21.46 36.45 -15.24
N LYS A 395 -22.14 36.91 -16.33
CA LYS A 395 -23.60 36.81 -16.42
C LYS A 395 -24.12 35.37 -16.37
N TRP A 396 -23.38 34.42 -16.89
CA TRP A 396 -23.70 32.99 -16.87
C TRP A 396 -23.62 32.39 -15.48
N GLU A 397 -22.61 32.77 -14.71
CA GLU A 397 -22.41 32.34 -13.32
C GLU A 397 -23.50 32.90 -12.41
N ALA A 398 -23.90 34.17 -12.61
CA ALA A 398 -25.01 34.76 -11.89
C ALA A 398 -26.35 34.03 -12.20
N ALA A 399 -26.61 33.69 -13.46
CA ALA A 399 -27.78 32.94 -13.87
C ALA A 399 -27.77 31.49 -13.29
N TYR A 400 -26.63 30.83 -13.34
CA TYR A 400 -26.45 29.52 -12.74
C TYR A 400 -26.71 29.55 -11.24
N ASN A 401 -26.07 30.47 -10.53
CA ASN A 401 -26.20 30.58 -9.07
C ASN A 401 -27.64 30.96 -8.64
N LYS A 402 -28.38 31.69 -9.47
CA LYS A 402 -29.78 32.04 -9.21
C LYS A 402 -30.71 30.83 -9.29
N VAL A 403 -30.44 29.87 -10.22
CA VAL A 403 -31.26 28.67 -10.41
C VAL A 403 -30.79 27.55 -9.50
N PHE A 404 -29.52 27.17 -9.60
CA PHE A 404 -28.94 26.00 -8.93
C PHE A 404 -28.42 26.30 -7.51
N GLY A 405 -28.13 27.57 -7.21
CA GLY A 405 -27.69 28.05 -5.90
C GLY A 405 -28.81 28.35 -4.92
N SER A 406 -30.09 28.32 -5.35
CA SER A 406 -31.25 28.60 -4.48
C SER A 406 -31.47 27.47 -3.47
N ASP A 407 -31.85 27.84 -2.23
CA ASP A 407 -32.07 26.85 -1.15
C ASP A 407 -33.24 25.89 -1.48
N THR A 408 -34.28 26.41 -2.14
CA THR A 408 -35.42 25.60 -2.60
C THR A 408 -35.00 24.52 -3.61
N TYR A 409 -34.05 24.86 -4.53
CA TYR A 409 -33.51 23.85 -5.46
C TYR A 409 -32.70 22.79 -4.72
N LYS A 410 -31.86 23.20 -3.78
CA LYS A 410 -30.96 22.30 -3.05
C LYS A 410 -31.69 21.31 -2.15
N GLU A 411 -32.73 21.79 -1.45
CA GLU A 411 -33.42 20.96 -0.48
C GLU A 411 -34.53 20.07 -1.11
N SER A 412 -35.27 20.62 -2.06
CA SER A 412 -36.45 19.92 -2.59
C SER A 412 -36.27 19.33 -4.00
N VAL A 413 -35.59 20.06 -4.90
CA VAL A 413 -35.53 19.68 -6.32
C VAL A 413 -34.29 18.80 -6.58
N LYS A 414 -33.11 19.19 -6.10
CA LYS A 414 -31.86 18.46 -6.33
C LYS A 414 -31.92 16.98 -5.94
N PRO A 415 -32.46 16.56 -4.77
CA PRO A 415 -32.52 15.14 -4.42
C PRO A 415 -33.39 14.31 -5.35
N VAL A 416 -34.46 14.93 -5.91
CA VAL A 416 -35.36 14.25 -6.87
C VAL A 416 -34.70 14.14 -8.25
N VAL A 417 -34.11 15.23 -8.72
CA VAL A 417 -33.36 15.27 -9.99
C VAL A 417 -32.17 14.30 -9.98
N ASP A 418 -31.42 14.28 -8.89
CA ASP A 418 -30.30 13.36 -8.72
C ASP A 418 -30.75 11.89 -8.71
N LYS A 419 -31.91 11.58 -8.10
CA LYS A 419 -32.48 10.23 -8.12
C LYS A 419 -33.00 9.84 -9.50
N ALA A 420 -33.64 10.77 -10.21
CA ALA A 420 -34.24 10.49 -11.51
C ALA A 420 -33.22 10.42 -12.66
N LEU A 421 -32.27 11.35 -12.68
CA LEU A 421 -31.27 11.47 -13.76
C LEU A 421 -29.92 10.81 -13.45
N GLY A 422 -29.60 10.58 -12.17
CA GLY A 422 -28.29 10.05 -11.77
C GLY A 422 -28.05 8.57 -12.09
N GLY A 423 -29.09 7.78 -12.34
CA GLY A 423 -29.00 6.37 -12.77
C GLY A 423 -28.06 5.50 -11.93
N SER A 424 -27.42 4.53 -12.58
CA SER A 424 -26.44 3.64 -11.95
C SER A 424 -25.13 4.35 -11.61
N LEU A 425 -24.74 5.39 -12.35
CA LEU A 425 -23.53 6.19 -12.10
C LEU A 425 -23.58 6.87 -10.74
N ARG A 426 -24.74 7.42 -10.35
CA ARG A 426 -24.93 8.03 -9.03
C ARG A 426 -24.76 7.01 -7.91
N LEU A 427 -25.38 5.82 -8.07
CA LEU A 427 -25.25 4.75 -7.08
C LEU A 427 -23.81 4.34 -6.88
N PHE A 428 -23.04 4.29 -7.97
CA PHE A 428 -21.63 3.97 -7.92
C PHE A 428 -20.81 5.08 -7.21
N ILE A 429 -20.90 6.33 -7.67
CA ILE A 429 -20.06 7.42 -7.13
C ILE A 429 -20.41 7.76 -5.67
N GLN A 430 -21.71 7.70 -5.28
CA GLN A 430 -22.12 8.11 -3.93
C GLN A 430 -22.14 6.96 -2.91
N LYS A 431 -22.25 5.70 -3.35
CA LYS A 431 -22.50 4.56 -2.46
C LYS A 431 -21.39 3.50 -2.51
N VAL A 432 -20.55 3.49 -3.52
CA VAL A 432 -19.40 2.60 -3.63
C VAL A 432 -18.18 3.34 -3.12
N TYR A 433 -17.49 2.74 -2.17
CA TYR A 433 -16.26 3.32 -1.65
C TYR A 433 -15.12 3.10 -2.66
N GLU A 434 -14.48 4.20 -3.07
CA GLU A 434 -13.29 4.19 -3.92
C GLU A 434 -12.05 4.25 -3.03
N GLY A 435 -11.28 3.17 -2.98
CA GLY A 435 -10.05 3.10 -2.20
C GLY A 435 -9.40 1.74 -2.33
N SER A 436 -8.08 1.72 -2.45
CA SER A 436 -7.32 0.48 -2.38
C SER A 436 -7.18 0.09 -0.90
N TYR A 437 -8.18 -0.56 -0.36
CA TYR A 437 -7.92 -1.42 0.76
C TYR A 437 -7.21 -2.66 0.20
N PHE A 438 -5.90 -2.64 0.20
CA PHE A 438 -5.18 -3.86 0.46
C PHE A 438 -5.54 -4.24 1.90
N THR A 439 -6.70 -4.86 2.08
CA THR A 439 -6.78 -5.84 3.13
C THR A 439 -5.84 -6.95 2.66
N ARG A 440 -4.52 -6.81 2.97
CA ARG A 440 -3.77 -8.02 3.24
C ARG A 440 -4.72 -8.88 4.04
N ASN A 441 -4.80 -10.17 3.77
CA ASN A 441 -5.19 -11.14 4.76
C ASN A 441 -4.12 -11.06 5.86
N GLU A 442 -4.10 -9.89 6.54
CA GLU A 442 -3.27 -9.69 7.71
C GLU A 442 -3.79 -10.71 8.69
N GLU A 443 -2.90 -11.52 9.19
CA GLU A 443 -3.21 -12.33 10.37
C GLU A 443 -3.97 -11.42 11.31
N VAL A 444 -5.10 -11.89 11.83
CA VAL A 444 -5.87 -11.15 12.82
C VAL A 444 -4.92 -10.90 14.00
N VAL A 445 -4.42 -9.68 14.12
CA VAL A 445 -3.49 -9.25 15.15
C VAL A 445 -4.19 -8.24 16.03
N LEU A 446 -4.16 -8.49 17.34
CA LEU A 446 -4.64 -7.53 18.31
C LEU A 446 -3.46 -6.70 18.81
N TYR A 447 -3.58 -5.39 18.73
CA TYR A 447 -2.57 -4.44 19.18
C TYR A 447 -2.98 -3.83 20.50
N ALA A 448 -2.04 -3.77 21.46
CA ALA A 448 -2.21 -3.04 22.69
C ALA A 448 -1.04 -2.07 22.88
N ASN A 449 -1.32 -0.78 22.85
CA ASN A 449 -0.33 0.27 23.08
C ASN A 449 -0.51 0.80 24.50
N ALA A 450 0.59 0.99 25.21
CA ALA A 450 0.61 1.65 26.49
C ALA A 450 1.43 2.93 26.43
N ASN A 451 0.91 4.01 27.00
CA ASN A 451 1.64 5.29 27.11
C ASN A 451 1.63 5.73 28.58
N LEU A 452 2.80 6.08 29.09
CA LEU A 452 2.96 6.66 30.41
C LEU A 452 3.17 8.18 30.33
N PRO A 453 2.86 8.92 31.41
CA PRO A 453 3.08 10.36 31.46
C PRO A 453 4.57 10.72 31.40
N ASN A 454 4.86 11.99 31.15
CA ASN A 454 6.21 12.52 31.17
C ASN A 454 6.85 12.33 32.55
N GLY A 455 8.14 12.02 32.58
CA GLY A 455 8.87 11.74 33.82
C GLY A 455 8.82 10.28 34.25
N SER A 456 8.11 9.40 33.56
CA SER A 456 8.13 7.97 33.84
C SER A 456 9.46 7.35 33.46
N THR A 457 9.86 6.30 34.19
CA THR A 457 11.10 5.54 33.90
C THR A 457 10.81 4.36 33.01
N LEU A 458 11.85 3.88 32.31
CA LEU A 458 11.78 2.67 31.48
C LEU A 458 11.37 1.45 32.31
N GLU A 459 11.79 1.41 33.57
CA GLU A 459 11.47 0.31 34.47
C GLU A 459 9.99 0.30 34.89
N GLN A 460 9.39 1.47 35.08
CA GLN A 460 7.95 1.59 35.33
C GLN A 460 7.14 1.08 34.14
N MET A 461 7.51 1.47 32.90
CA MET A 461 6.89 0.94 31.69
C MET A 461 7.09 -0.58 31.58
N ASN A 462 8.29 -1.06 31.86
CA ASN A 462 8.62 -2.47 31.85
C ASN A 462 7.78 -3.27 32.85
N THR A 463 7.60 -2.77 34.05
CA THR A 463 6.78 -3.40 35.10
C THR A 463 5.30 -3.44 34.69
N LEU A 464 4.79 -2.34 34.10
CA LEU A 464 3.44 -2.26 33.60
C LEU A 464 3.18 -3.33 32.49
N MET A 465 4.11 -3.39 31.53
CA MET A 465 3.99 -4.36 30.42
C MET A 465 4.12 -5.80 30.91
N LYS A 466 5.02 -6.11 31.85
CA LYS A 466 5.14 -7.46 32.43
C LYS A 466 3.84 -7.94 33.10
N ARG A 467 3.09 -7.05 33.73
CA ARG A 467 1.78 -7.40 34.31
C ARG A 467 0.76 -7.81 33.25
N MET A 468 0.76 -7.10 32.10
CA MET A 468 -0.11 -7.47 30.97
C MET A 468 0.35 -8.77 30.32
N GLU A 469 1.66 -8.99 30.14
CA GLU A 469 2.24 -10.22 29.62
C GLU A 469 1.86 -11.45 30.49
N THR A 470 1.97 -11.32 31.81
CA THR A 470 1.57 -12.38 32.77
C THR A 470 0.07 -12.68 32.69
N TYR A 471 -0.75 -11.67 32.33
CA TYR A 471 -2.16 -11.89 32.09
C TYR A 471 -2.40 -12.67 30.79
N LEU A 472 -1.74 -12.29 29.69
CA LEU A 472 -1.88 -12.92 28.39
C LEU A 472 -1.35 -14.35 28.34
N SER A 473 -0.31 -14.68 29.10
CA SER A 473 0.26 -16.03 29.17
C SER A 473 -0.72 -17.11 29.66
N ARG A 474 -1.86 -16.71 30.24
CA ARG A 474 -2.90 -17.63 30.70
C ARG A 474 -3.78 -18.21 29.58
N PHE A 475 -3.78 -17.57 28.39
CA PHE A 475 -4.65 -17.96 27.29
C PHE A 475 -3.93 -18.88 26.32
N LYS A 476 -4.42 -20.12 26.19
CA LYS A 476 -3.84 -21.14 25.31
C LYS A 476 -4.12 -20.92 23.82
N GLU A 477 -5.10 -20.11 23.49
CA GLU A 477 -5.54 -19.75 22.15
C GLU A 477 -4.61 -18.74 21.47
N ILE A 478 -3.78 -18.06 22.27
CA ILE A 478 -2.72 -17.17 21.77
C ILE A 478 -1.59 -18.05 21.23
N ARG A 479 -1.13 -17.78 20.02
CA ARG A 479 0.05 -18.40 19.42
C ARG A 479 1.31 -17.81 20.04
N GLN A 480 1.42 -16.50 20.00
CA GLN A 480 2.52 -15.72 20.56
C GLN A 480 2.11 -14.26 20.73
N PHE A 481 2.80 -13.55 21.59
CA PHE A 481 2.70 -12.10 21.70
C PHE A 481 4.09 -11.47 21.75
N HIS A 482 4.22 -10.34 21.07
CA HIS A 482 5.46 -9.57 21.01
C HIS A 482 5.28 -8.27 21.77
N THR A 483 6.16 -8.01 22.70
CA THR A 483 6.17 -6.74 23.45
C THR A 483 7.39 -5.94 23.08
N SER A 484 7.17 -4.72 22.60
CA SER A 484 8.21 -3.75 22.26
C SER A 484 8.05 -2.53 23.15
N ILE A 485 9.03 -2.26 24.00
CA ILE A 485 9.10 -1.04 24.81
C ILE A 485 10.13 -0.13 24.15
N TYR A 486 9.66 0.91 23.47
CA TYR A 486 10.52 1.79 22.68
C TYR A 486 11.16 2.90 23.52
N SER A 487 10.47 3.30 24.56
CA SER A 487 10.89 4.39 25.44
C SER A 487 10.17 4.30 26.77
N PRO A 488 10.57 5.05 27.79
CA PRO A 488 9.86 5.14 29.07
C PRO A 488 8.38 5.50 28.91
N ARG A 489 8.03 6.19 27.82
CA ARG A 489 6.67 6.71 27.60
C ARG A 489 5.82 5.84 26.68
N ARG A 490 6.41 4.97 25.87
CA ARG A 490 5.69 4.25 24.80
C ARG A 490 6.10 2.81 24.70
N ALA A 491 5.11 1.94 24.80
CA ALA A 491 5.23 0.52 24.53
C ALA A 491 4.11 0.04 23.61
N SER A 492 4.36 -1.01 22.88
CA SER A 492 3.41 -1.70 22.00
C SER A 492 3.48 -3.19 22.22
N MET A 493 2.33 -3.84 22.15
CA MET A 493 2.21 -5.29 22.20
C MET A 493 1.39 -5.76 21.01
N GLN A 494 1.86 -6.80 20.33
CA GLN A 494 1.19 -7.45 19.20
C GLN A 494 0.86 -8.87 19.59
N ILE A 495 -0.40 -9.27 19.43
CA ILE A 495 -0.90 -10.55 19.87
C ILE A 495 -1.39 -11.33 18.66
N TYR A 496 -0.81 -12.51 18.45
CA TYR A 496 -1.09 -13.41 17.35
C TYR A 496 -1.87 -14.63 17.84
N PHE A 497 -2.88 -15.02 17.07
CA PHE A 497 -3.78 -16.10 17.42
C PHE A 497 -3.42 -17.40 16.70
N LYS A 498 -3.76 -18.54 17.29
CA LYS A 498 -3.70 -19.84 16.61
C LYS A 498 -4.73 -19.88 15.48
N LYS A 499 -4.47 -20.66 14.42
CA LYS A 499 -5.36 -20.75 13.23
C LYS A 499 -6.82 -21.08 13.60
N GLU A 500 -7.03 -21.93 14.58
CA GLU A 500 -8.36 -22.34 15.06
C GLU A 500 -9.11 -21.22 15.80
N ALA A 501 -8.39 -20.40 16.54
CA ALA A 501 -8.96 -19.32 17.33
C ALA A 501 -9.15 -18.02 16.53
N ARG A 502 -8.44 -17.85 15.42
CA ARG A 502 -8.38 -16.64 14.59
C ARG A 502 -9.75 -16.22 14.07
N ASN A 503 -10.53 -17.17 13.53
CA ASN A 503 -11.87 -16.91 12.95
C ASN A 503 -13.01 -17.15 13.94
N SER A 504 -12.69 -17.39 15.22
CA SER A 504 -13.67 -17.56 16.30
C SER A 504 -14.02 -16.20 16.93
N GLY A 505 -14.99 -16.19 17.85
CA GLY A 505 -15.28 -15.01 18.68
C GLY A 505 -14.22 -14.68 19.74
N PHE A 506 -13.18 -15.54 19.88
CA PHE A 506 -12.14 -15.38 20.92
C PHE A 506 -11.36 -14.06 20.82
N PRO A 507 -10.90 -13.56 19.63
CA PRO A 507 -10.18 -12.29 19.54
C PRO A 507 -10.98 -11.12 20.13
N TYR A 508 -12.29 -11.06 19.90
CA TYR A 508 -13.18 -10.03 20.44
C TYR A 508 -13.38 -10.17 21.95
N THR A 509 -13.51 -11.39 22.44
CA THR A 509 -13.59 -11.68 23.89
C THR A 509 -12.29 -11.30 24.58
N LEU A 510 -11.14 -11.66 24.01
CA LEU A 510 -9.84 -11.27 24.54
C LEU A 510 -9.66 -9.76 24.56
N LYS A 511 -10.08 -9.06 23.50
CA LYS A 511 -10.06 -7.59 23.44
C LYS A 511 -10.85 -6.98 24.60
N ALA A 512 -12.08 -7.44 24.84
CA ALA A 512 -12.90 -6.97 25.96
C ALA A 512 -12.25 -7.22 27.33
N ASN A 513 -11.67 -8.40 27.51
CA ASN A 513 -10.95 -8.76 28.73
C ASN A 513 -9.69 -7.91 28.92
N MET A 514 -8.95 -7.65 27.86
CA MET A 514 -7.76 -6.78 27.90
C MET A 514 -8.13 -5.33 28.21
N ILE A 515 -9.25 -4.81 27.71
CA ILE A 515 -9.75 -3.48 28.05
C ILE A 515 -10.02 -3.42 29.58
N SER A 516 -10.71 -4.40 30.12
CA SER A 516 -10.98 -4.48 31.56
C SER A 516 -9.68 -4.55 32.35
N LYS A 517 -8.71 -5.35 31.90
CA LYS A 517 -7.40 -5.48 32.57
C LYS A 517 -6.57 -4.20 32.47
N ALA A 518 -6.58 -3.52 31.34
CA ALA A 518 -5.90 -2.24 31.14
C ALA A 518 -6.44 -1.15 32.06
N LEU A 519 -7.77 -1.11 32.28
CA LEU A 519 -8.40 -0.19 33.22
C LEU A 519 -8.05 -0.52 34.68
N GLU A 520 -7.96 -1.81 35.04
CA GLU A 520 -7.53 -2.28 36.37
C GLU A 520 -6.07 -1.91 36.66
N LEU A 521 -5.18 -2.05 35.67
CA LEU A 521 -3.76 -1.77 35.83
C LEU A 521 -3.50 -0.29 36.12
N GLY A 522 -4.29 0.62 35.51
CA GLY A 522 -4.14 2.06 35.70
C GLY A 522 -2.75 2.58 35.31
N GLY A 523 -2.39 3.75 35.84
CA GLY A 523 -1.04 4.33 35.74
C GLY A 523 -0.65 4.92 34.38
N GLY A 524 -1.37 4.61 33.32
CA GLY A 524 -1.10 5.10 31.96
C GLY A 524 -2.33 5.01 31.05
N SER A 525 -2.18 5.52 29.83
CA SER A 525 -3.19 5.38 28.79
C SER A 525 -2.94 4.14 27.95
N TRP A 526 -4.03 3.44 27.62
CA TRP A 526 -4.02 2.21 26.83
C TRP A 526 -4.83 2.41 25.57
N GLY A 527 -4.31 1.92 24.44
CA GLY A 527 -5.03 1.81 23.17
C GLY A 527 -5.06 0.35 22.72
N ILE A 528 -6.26 -0.21 22.51
CA ILE A 528 -6.44 -1.61 22.07
C ILE A 528 -7.24 -1.61 20.78
N TYR A 529 -6.64 -2.12 19.69
CA TYR A 529 -7.20 -2.08 18.33
C TYR A 529 -6.65 -3.22 17.48
N GLY A 530 -7.08 -3.33 16.23
CA GLY A 530 -6.59 -4.32 15.26
C GLY A 530 -7.63 -5.32 14.78
N LEU A 531 -8.83 -5.32 15.38
CA LEU A 531 -9.97 -6.08 14.88
C LEU A 531 -10.86 -5.18 14.00
N GLN A 532 -11.85 -5.78 13.33
CA GLN A 532 -12.76 -5.05 12.42
C GLN A 532 -13.73 -4.10 13.14
N ASP A 533 -13.75 -4.13 14.46
CA ASP A 533 -14.58 -3.27 15.29
C ASP A 533 -13.82 -1.99 15.69
N GLN A 534 -14.57 -1.06 16.32
CA GLN A 534 -13.98 0.19 16.80
C GLN A 534 -12.90 -0.07 17.85
N GLY A 535 -11.71 0.54 17.67
CA GLY A 535 -10.63 0.51 18.65
C GLY A 535 -11.04 1.15 19.98
N PHE A 536 -10.42 0.69 21.07
CA PHE A 536 -10.55 1.29 22.38
C PHE A 536 -9.35 2.18 22.68
N SER A 537 -9.58 3.36 23.27
CA SER A 537 -8.53 4.18 23.86
C SER A 537 -9.10 4.89 25.09
N ASN A 538 -8.36 4.89 26.19
CA ASN A 538 -8.64 5.71 27.38
C ASN A 538 -7.67 6.89 27.49
N ASP A 539 -7.05 7.29 26.39
CA ASP A 539 -6.16 8.43 26.35
C ASP A 539 -6.97 9.74 26.50
N VAL A 540 -6.72 10.43 27.59
CA VAL A 540 -7.39 11.71 27.91
C VAL A 540 -6.52 12.93 27.59
N ARG A 541 -5.37 12.74 26.94
CA ARG A 541 -4.51 13.85 26.55
C ARG A 541 -5.25 14.78 25.60
N GLU A 542 -5.04 16.08 25.77
CA GLU A 542 -5.62 17.07 24.88
C GLU A 542 -4.98 17.02 23.50
N SER A 543 -5.81 17.14 22.47
CA SER A 543 -5.35 17.24 21.09
C SER A 543 -4.56 18.53 20.87
N ALA A 544 -3.46 18.45 20.17
CA ALA A 544 -2.69 19.63 19.76
C ALA A 544 -3.36 20.42 18.62
N GLY A 545 -4.40 19.85 18.01
CA GLY A 545 -5.17 20.46 16.92
C GLY A 545 -4.95 19.80 15.57
N SER A 546 -5.98 19.83 14.75
CA SER A 546 -6.00 19.24 13.43
C SER A 546 -5.52 20.18 12.32
N TYR A 547 -5.57 21.49 12.56
CA TYR A 547 -5.07 22.49 11.61
C TYR A 547 -3.60 22.77 11.85
N ARG A 548 -2.83 22.79 10.77
CA ARG A 548 -1.37 22.85 10.80
C ARG A 548 -0.86 23.89 9.83
N ILE A 549 0.10 24.68 10.27
CA ILE A 549 0.79 25.69 9.48
C ILE A 549 2.29 25.49 9.69
N ARG A 550 3.06 25.45 8.62
CA ARG A 550 4.52 25.48 8.65
C ARG A 550 5.01 26.88 8.33
N MET A 551 5.97 27.33 9.08
CA MET A 551 6.67 28.58 8.82
C MET A 551 8.16 28.31 8.62
N TYR A 552 8.73 28.96 7.62
CA TYR A 552 10.14 28.85 7.30
C TYR A 552 10.83 30.20 7.32
N GLY A 553 12.10 30.24 7.73
CA GLY A 553 12.91 31.47 7.77
C GLY A 553 14.37 31.20 8.03
N TYR A 554 15.22 32.21 7.80
CA TYR A 554 16.68 32.08 7.95
C TYR A 554 17.19 32.40 9.36
N ASN A 555 16.42 33.14 10.15
CA ASN A 555 16.75 33.47 11.54
C ASN A 555 15.65 32.89 12.45
N TYR A 556 16.05 32.08 13.44
CA TYR A 556 15.12 31.40 14.33
C TYR A 556 14.35 32.37 15.23
N ASP A 557 15.05 33.36 15.82
CA ASP A 557 14.44 34.29 16.76
C ASP A 557 13.41 35.17 16.05
N GLU A 558 13.75 35.69 14.87
CA GLU A 558 12.83 36.48 14.06
C GLU A 558 11.65 35.63 13.54
N LEU A 559 11.91 34.37 13.16
CA LEU A 559 10.85 33.43 12.76
C LEU A 559 9.89 33.17 13.91
N TYR A 560 10.40 33.04 15.13
CA TYR A 560 9.57 32.85 16.32
C TYR A 560 8.69 34.07 16.61
N GLU A 561 9.24 35.30 16.47
CA GLU A 561 8.44 36.54 16.60
C GLU A 561 7.30 36.63 15.58
N TRP A 562 7.58 36.22 14.33
CA TRP A 562 6.54 36.16 13.31
C TRP A 562 5.53 35.05 13.59
N ALA A 563 5.94 33.94 14.14
CA ALA A 563 5.04 32.87 14.57
C ALA A 563 4.09 33.35 15.69
N GLU A 564 4.61 34.11 16.68
CA GLU A 564 3.76 34.74 17.72
C GLU A 564 2.79 35.76 17.14
N LYS A 565 3.19 36.56 16.14
CA LYS A 565 2.28 37.50 15.44
C LYS A 565 1.18 36.73 14.68
N LEU A 566 1.52 35.59 14.02
CA LEU A 566 0.53 34.76 13.36
C LEU A 566 -0.42 34.09 14.34
N LYS A 567 0.11 33.61 15.47
CA LYS A 567 -0.68 33.08 16.59
C LYS A 567 -1.67 34.12 17.10
N ALA A 568 -1.21 35.34 17.35
CA ALA A 568 -2.08 36.45 17.79
C ALA A 568 -3.20 36.73 16.78
N LYS A 569 -2.87 36.71 15.46
CA LYS A 569 -3.84 36.89 14.38
C LYS A 569 -4.87 35.76 14.32
N LEU A 570 -4.45 34.51 14.48
CA LEU A 570 -5.34 33.34 14.50
C LEU A 570 -6.30 33.41 15.72
N LEU A 571 -5.81 33.81 16.87
CA LEU A 571 -6.61 33.94 18.10
C LEU A 571 -7.67 35.06 18.06
N THR A 572 -7.62 35.98 17.08
CA THR A 572 -8.70 36.93 16.85
C THR A 572 -10.02 36.27 16.44
N HIS A 573 -9.95 35.04 15.91
CA HIS A 573 -11.13 34.28 15.54
C HIS A 573 -11.72 33.54 16.73
N ARG A 574 -12.98 33.86 17.09
CA ARG A 574 -13.69 33.29 18.26
C ARG A 574 -13.78 31.75 18.26
N ARG A 575 -13.56 31.09 17.10
CA ARG A 575 -13.64 29.64 16.95
C ARG A 575 -12.27 28.93 17.07
N ILE A 576 -11.22 29.69 17.35
CA ILE A 576 -9.89 29.20 17.67
C ILE A 576 -9.59 29.54 19.10
N LYS A 577 -9.41 28.56 19.98
CA LYS A 577 -9.19 28.77 21.40
C LYS A 577 -7.73 28.92 21.77
N GLU A 578 -6.90 28.14 21.09
CA GLU A 578 -5.48 28.02 21.40
C GLU A 578 -4.70 27.74 20.14
N VAL A 579 -3.47 28.23 20.06
CA VAL A 579 -2.52 27.97 19.00
C VAL A 579 -1.20 27.60 19.66
N LEU A 580 -0.68 26.41 19.36
CA LEU A 580 0.59 25.90 19.84
C LEU A 580 1.67 26.18 18.79
N ILE A 581 2.84 26.60 19.24
CA ILE A 581 4.03 26.78 18.40
C ILE A 581 5.00 25.69 18.80
N ASN A 582 5.28 24.77 17.88
CA ASN A 582 6.17 23.64 18.08
C ASN A 582 7.23 23.59 16.95
N SER A 583 8.31 22.86 17.16
CA SER A 583 9.28 22.58 16.10
C SER A 583 8.76 21.53 15.10
N GLU A 584 7.96 20.59 15.59
CA GLU A 584 7.32 19.53 14.80
C GLU A 584 5.85 19.37 15.18
N PHE A 585 5.09 18.71 14.28
CA PHE A 585 3.70 18.38 14.56
C PHE A 585 3.58 17.23 15.54
N SER A 586 2.76 17.44 16.57
CA SER A 586 2.36 16.41 17.52
C SER A 586 0.84 16.20 17.45
N TRP A 587 0.38 14.97 17.69
CA TRP A 587 -1.06 14.69 17.83
C TRP A 587 -1.63 15.19 19.15
N TRP A 588 -0.77 15.26 20.18
CA TRP A 588 -1.12 15.59 21.55
C TRP A 588 -0.35 16.80 22.02
N LYS A 589 -0.90 17.51 22.97
CA LYS A 589 -0.15 18.54 23.67
C LYS A 589 0.94 17.86 24.51
N ASP A 590 2.18 18.11 24.19
CA ASP A 590 3.30 17.64 24.94
C ASP A 590 3.67 18.68 25.99
N ASP A 591 3.55 18.28 27.25
CA ASP A 591 3.92 19.13 28.41
C ASP A 591 5.30 18.68 28.91
N TYR A 592 6.34 19.08 28.18
CA TYR A 592 7.73 18.83 28.58
C TYR A 592 8.10 19.88 29.62
N GLN A 593 8.16 19.47 30.86
CA GLN A 593 8.63 20.30 31.95
C GLN A 593 10.01 19.83 32.39
N GLU A 594 10.91 20.78 32.63
CA GLU A 594 12.21 20.53 33.21
C GLU A 594 12.46 21.41 34.43
N PHE A 595 13.33 20.93 35.30
CA PHE A 595 13.89 21.75 36.36
C PHE A 595 15.17 22.36 35.84
N TYR A 596 15.29 23.69 35.92
CA TYR A 596 16.50 24.41 35.59
C TYR A 596 16.92 25.34 36.72
N PHE A 597 18.24 25.51 36.80
CA PHE A 597 18.87 26.38 37.81
C PHE A 597 19.15 27.75 37.18
N ASN A 598 18.38 28.74 37.51
CA ASN A 598 18.62 30.11 37.10
C ASN A 598 19.78 30.71 37.89
N LEU A 599 20.84 31.06 37.18
CA LEU A 599 22.03 31.64 37.80
C LEU A 599 21.79 33.08 38.23
N ASN A 600 22.03 33.36 39.49
CA ASN A 600 22.06 34.74 40.00
C ASN A 600 23.38 35.42 39.63
N LYS A 601 23.39 36.08 38.47
CA LYS A 601 24.59 36.72 37.90
C LYS A 601 25.18 37.82 38.79
N GLU A 602 24.34 38.55 39.52
CA GLU A 602 24.80 39.61 40.43
C GLU A 602 25.57 39.02 41.59
N ARG A 603 25.04 38.01 42.24
CA ARG A 603 25.69 37.33 43.34
C ARG A 603 26.96 36.61 42.91
N MET A 604 26.91 35.94 41.76
CA MET A 604 28.13 35.30 41.19
C MET A 604 29.22 36.33 40.92
N ALA A 605 28.89 37.48 40.35
CA ALA A 605 29.84 38.58 40.12
C ALA A 605 30.39 39.16 41.41
N GLN A 606 29.57 39.33 42.46
CA GLN A 606 30.02 39.78 43.76
C GLN A 606 31.03 38.85 44.40
N GLU A 607 30.85 37.53 44.22
CA GLU A 607 31.74 36.51 44.75
C GLU A 607 32.93 36.16 43.82
N GLY A 608 32.93 36.76 42.62
CA GLY A 608 33.98 36.52 41.64
C GLY A 608 33.92 35.10 41.01
N ILE A 609 32.73 34.51 40.90
CA ILE A 609 32.52 33.16 40.41
C ILE A 609 31.99 33.25 38.97
N ASP A 610 32.70 32.58 38.07
CA ASP A 610 32.23 32.38 36.71
C ASP A 610 31.33 31.15 36.63
N ALA A 611 30.33 31.17 35.73
CA ALA A 611 29.43 30.06 35.45
C ALA A 611 30.15 28.76 35.06
N GLN A 612 31.28 28.89 34.33
CA GLN A 612 32.12 27.76 33.93
C GLN A 612 32.78 27.07 35.12
N VAL A 613 33.24 27.88 36.10
CA VAL A 613 33.86 27.39 37.34
C VAL A 613 32.84 26.64 38.20
N LEU A 614 31.61 27.18 38.31
CA LEU A 614 30.51 26.50 38.99
C LEU A 614 30.15 25.17 38.32
N PHE A 615 30.00 25.19 36.98
CA PHE A 615 29.73 23.99 36.21
C PHE A 615 30.81 22.91 36.38
N SER A 616 32.08 23.30 36.35
CA SER A 616 33.20 22.38 36.56
C SER A 616 33.23 21.79 37.98
N ALA A 617 32.71 22.51 38.98
CA ALA A 617 32.60 22.03 40.35
C ALA A 617 31.42 21.05 40.55
N VAL A 618 30.31 21.27 39.85
CA VAL A 618 29.07 20.48 39.98
C VAL A 618 29.17 19.15 39.20
N ARG A 619 29.71 19.22 37.98
CA ARG A 619 29.79 18.08 37.05
C ARG A 619 30.45 16.82 37.60
N PRO A 620 31.56 16.88 38.35
CA PRO A 620 32.20 15.68 38.91
C PRO A 620 31.35 14.93 39.92
N ILE A 621 30.44 15.62 40.60
CA ILE A 621 29.65 15.04 41.70
C ILE A 621 28.41 14.34 41.13
N PHE A 622 27.77 14.95 40.12
CA PHE A 622 26.51 14.46 39.55
C PHE A 622 26.61 13.87 38.15
N GLY A 623 27.82 13.74 37.61
CA GLY A 623 28.09 13.16 36.31
C GLY A 623 27.66 11.68 36.26
N LYS A 624 26.67 11.34 35.43
CA LYS A 624 26.20 9.99 35.20
C LYS A 624 26.37 9.61 33.72
N ASN A 625 26.96 8.42 33.49
CA ASN A 625 27.12 7.85 32.17
C ASN A 625 27.85 8.78 31.14
N LEU A 626 28.92 9.46 31.57
CA LEU A 626 29.73 10.28 30.69
C LEU A 626 30.57 9.39 29.79
N GLU A 627 30.29 9.35 28.49
CA GLU A 627 31.08 8.60 27.52
C GLU A 627 32.44 9.28 27.30
N ILE A 628 33.54 8.57 27.61
CA ILE A 628 34.90 9.07 27.47
C ILE A 628 35.69 8.42 26.35
N GLY A 629 35.24 7.31 25.81
CA GLY A 629 35.87 6.61 24.69
C GLY A 629 35.22 5.28 24.39
N SER A 630 35.86 4.55 23.50
CA SER A 630 35.42 3.20 23.12
C SER A 630 36.62 2.31 22.84
N VAL A 631 36.47 1.03 23.13
CA VAL A 631 37.53 0.02 22.92
C VAL A 631 37.02 -1.09 22.02
N ALA A 632 37.92 -1.64 21.18
CA ALA A 632 37.61 -2.80 20.36
C ALA A 632 37.52 -4.07 21.24
N ALA A 633 36.46 -4.84 21.07
CA ALA A 633 36.25 -6.12 21.72
C ALA A 633 35.99 -7.20 20.65
N GLU A 634 35.89 -8.47 21.05
CA GLU A 634 35.69 -9.58 20.12
C GLU A 634 34.40 -9.47 19.32
N GLN A 635 33.37 -8.88 19.90
CA GLN A 635 32.03 -8.75 19.29
C GLN A 635 31.70 -7.35 18.78
N GLY A 636 32.67 -6.47 18.65
CA GLY A 636 32.49 -5.09 18.17
C GLY A 636 33.20 -4.06 19.02
N THR A 637 32.53 -2.93 19.25
CA THR A 637 33.09 -1.80 20.00
C THR A 637 32.33 -1.63 21.31
N GLU A 638 33.04 -1.68 22.43
CA GLU A 638 32.50 -1.41 23.76
C GLU A 638 32.77 0.03 24.18
N LYS A 639 31.76 0.70 24.69
CA LYS A 639 31.87 2.06 25.19
C LYS A 639 32.46 2.08 26.59
N ILE A 640 33.21 3.12 26.88
CA ILE A 640 33.78 3.40 28.21
C ILE A 640 33.05 4.60 28.78
N LYS A 641 32.35 4.39 29.88
CA LYS A 641 31.52 5.43 30.54
C LYS A 641 32.05 5.70 31.95
N LEU A 642 32.14 6.97 32.31
CA LEU A 642 32.40 7.42 33.67
C LEU A 642 31.10 7.72 34.41
N SER A 643 31.01 7.29 35.67
CA SER A 643 29.84 7.55 36.52
C SER A 643 30.32 7.90 37.93
N SER A 644 29.79 8.97 38.48
CA SER A 644 30.05 9.31 39.87
C SER A 644 29.29 8.40 40.82
N ARG A 645 29.93 7.89 41.85
CA ARG A 645 29.25 7.11 42.89
C ARG A 645 28.19 7.94 43.61
N GLN A 646 28.46 9.24 43.85
CA GLN A 646 27.52 10.16 44.47
C GLN A 646 26.29 10.45 43.63
N SER A 647 26.36 10.34 42.30
CA SER A 647 25.22 10.58 41.40
C SER A 647 24.06 9.62 41.62
N ALA A 648 24.32 8.46 42.20
CA ALA A 648 23.28 7.46 42.51
C ALA A 648 22.61 7.72 43.89
N GLU A 649 23.28 8.42 44.79
CA GLU A 649 22.86 8.64 46.17
C GLU A 649 22.13 9.98 46.35
N TYR A 650 22.40 10.98 45.48
CA TYR A 650 21.94 12.32 45.66
C TYR A 650 20.80 12.67 44.68
N ASP A 651 19.73 13.26 45.22
CA ASP A 651 18.62 13.84 44.46
C ASP A 651 18.82 15.33 44.18
N ILE A 652 17.84 15.96 43.52
CA ILE A 652 17.85 17.41 43.19
C ILE A 652 17.95 18.30 44.45
N TRP A 653 17.42 17.83 45.55
CA TRP A 653 17.46 18.56 46.82
C TRP A 653 18.85 18.50 47.44
N ALA A 654 19.46 17.32 47.44
CA ALA A 654 20.85 17.18 47.84
C ALA A 654 21.74 18.03 46.97
N MET A 655 21.50 18.11 45.64
CA MET A 655 22.25 18.96 44.72
C MET A 655 22.16 20.43 45.09
N GLN A 656 21.05 20.95 45.55
CA GLN A 656 20.90 22.36 45.96
C GLN A 656 21.69 22.72 47.19
N PHE A 657 21.79 21.82 48.18
CA PHE A 657 22.33 22.06 49.47
C PHE A 657 23.76 21.52 49.68
N PHE A 658 24.28 20.78 48.71
CA PHE A 658 25.66 20.29 48.76
C PHE A 658 26.66 21.48 48.67
N PRO A 659 27.69 21.50 49.51
CA PRO A 659 28.71 22.55 49.45
C PRO A 659 29.74 22.28 48.32
N TYR A 660 29.70 23.10 47.30
CA TYR A 660 30.66 23.05 46.17
C TYR A 660 31.88 23.89 46.41
N GLY A 661 33.05 23.32 46.25
CA GLY A 661 34.32 24.06 46.26
C GLY A 661 34.55 24.76 44.91
N VAL A 662 34.46 26.09 44.91
CA VAL A 662 34.56 26.91 43.71
C VAL A 662 35.86 27.71 43.73
N GLY A 663 36.99 27.06 43.62
CA GLY A 663 38.30 27.73 43.67
C GLY A 663 38.51 28.50 44.95
N ASN A 664 39.66 29.02 45.19
CA ASN A 664 40.04 29.91 46.34
C ASN A 664 39.68 29.39 47.76
N GLY A 665 39.45 28.09 47.92
CA GLY A 665 39.12 27.51 49.23
C GLY A 665 37.73 27.82 49.79
N LYS A 666 36.90 28.53 49.05
CA LYS A 666 35.50 28.85 49.43
C LYS A 666 34.54 27.75 48.93
N HIS A 667 33.52 27.48 49.74
CA HIS A 667 32.45 26.52 49.40
C HIS A 667 31.12 27.26 49.38
N TYR A 668 30.35 27.06 48.29
CA TYR A 668 29.03 27.67 48.12
C TYR A 668 28.03 26.56 47.87
N LYS A 669 26.81 26.77 48.35
CA LYS A 669 25.63 25.93 48.02
C LYS A 669 25.02 26.41 46.72
N LEU A 670 24.53 25.53 45.88
CA LEU A 670 23.81 25.91 44.65
C LEU A 670 22.62 26.83 44.96
N SER A 671 21.92 26.59 46.09
CA SER A 671 20.81 27.41 46.54
C SER A 671 21.19 28.87 46.86
N GLU A 672 22.46 29.15 47.05
CA GLU A 672 22.97 30.53 47.29
C GLU A 672 23.25 31.27 45.96
N LEU A 673 23.58 30.54 44.92
CA LEU A 673 23.99 31.07 43.62
C LEU A 673 22.91 30.92 42.54
N THR A 674 21.88 30.11 42.78
CA THR A 674 20.85 29.76 41.77
C THR A 674 19.48 29.69 42.42
N THR A 675 18.45 29.94 41.63
CA THR A 675 17.07 29.61 41.93
C THR A 675 16.60 28.45 41.08
N VAL A 676 15.91 27.47 41.71
CA VAL A 676 15.37 26.31 40.98
C VAL A 676 13.98 26.69 40.50
N GLU A 677 13.78 26.60 39.21
CA GLU A 677 12.51 26.85 38.56
C GLU A 677 12.07 25.64 37.74
N LYS A 678 10.77 25.44 37.65
CA LYS A 678 10.17 24.46 36.82
C LYS A 678 9.55 25.16 35.60
N GLY A 679 10.03 24.89 34.42
CA GLY A 679 9.54 25.53 33.21
C GLY A 679 9.39 24.55 32.08
N GLN A 680 8.89 25.04 30.95
CA GLN A 680 8.78 24.23 29.75
C GLN A 680 10.19 24.00 29.17
N MET A 681 10.46 22.76 28.80
CA MET A 681 11.69 22.39 28.11
C MET A 681 11.76 23.09 26.75
N PRO A 682 12.89 23.72 26.37
CA PRO A 682 13.07 24.27 25.05
C PRO A 682 12.94 23.16 24.01
N GLN A 683 12.16 23.45 22.97
CA GLN A 683 11.95 22.49 21.90
C GLN A 683 13.19 22.36 21.03
N GLU A 684 13.27 21.23 20.32
CA GLU A 684 14.29 21.03 19.30
C GLU A 684 14.16 22.08 18.20
N ILE A 685 15.29 22.58 17.71
CA ILE A 685 15.35 23.49 16.58
C ILE A 685 15.43 22.67 15.30
N ALA A 686 14.35 22.65 14.53
CA ALA A 686 14.28 21.93 13.26
C ALA A 686 14.68 22.83 12.09
N LYS A 687 15.43 22.25 11.15
CA LYS A 687 15.79 22.86 9.87
C LYS A 687 15.34 21.97 8.73
N GLU A 688 14.80 22.59 7.68
CA GLU A 688 14.44 21.93 6.43
C GLU A 688 14.96 22.78 5.26
N ASN A 689 15.69 22.18 4.33
CA ASN A 689 16.29 22.90 3.19
C ASN A 689 17.11 24.15 3.61
N GLN A 690 17.91 24.03 4.68
CA GLN A 690 18.75 25.09 5.27
C GLN A 690 17.98 26.25 5.91
N GLN A 691 16.65 26.20 5.96
CA GLN A 691 15.82 27.16 6.67
C GLN A 691 15.36 26.60 8.01
N TYR A 692 15.21 27.47 9.01
CA TYR A 692 14.53 27.09 10.25
C TYR A 692 13.05 26.87 9.99
N ARG A 693 12.49 25.89 10.68
CA ARG A 693 11.09 25.52 10.60
C ARG A 693 10.41 25.63 11.96
N LEU A 694 9.25 26.27 11.97
CA LEU A 694 8.31 26.26 13.08
C LEU A 694 6.94 25.76 12.58
N CYS A 695 6.22 25.09 13.47
CA CYS A 695 4.92 24.52 13.19
C CYS A 695 3.88 25.10 14.16
N LEU A 696 2.84 25.73 13.62
CA LEU A 696 1.70 26.17 14.41
C LEU A 696 0.58 25.15 14.28
N GLN A 697 0.02 24.76 15.42
CA GLN A 697 -1.11 23.82 15.49
C GLN A 697 -2.26 24.44 16.27
N TYR A 698 -3.47 24.22 15.78
CA TYR A 698 -4.68 24.67 16.45
C TYR A 698 -5.89 23.84 16.06
N GLU A 699 -6.92 23.90 16.88
CA GLU A 699 -8.22 23.30 16.58
C GLU A 699 -9.23 24.40 16.22
N TYR A 700 -10.02 24.13 15.16
CA TYR A 700 -11.10 25.01 14.73
C TYR A 700 -12.46 24.40 15.03
N ILE A 701 -13.29 25.11 15.80
CA ILE A 701 -14.62 24.66 16.17
C ILE A 701 -15.61 24.99 15.07
N GLY A 702 -15.89 24.03 14.20
CA GLY A 702 -16.81 24.20 13.07
C GLY A 702 -16.60 23.17 11.96
N SER A 703 -17.16 23.43 10.77
CA SER A 703 -16.96 22.56 9.64
C SER A 703 -15.54 22.71 9.09
N ASN A 704 -14.95 21.59 8.64
CA ASN A 704 -13.61 21.56 8.05
C ASN A 704 -13.47 22.49 6.84
N GLU A 705 -14.51 22.59 6.02
CA GLU A 705 -14.51 23.47 4.84
C GLU A 705 -14.35 24.95 5.24
N MET A 706 -15.03 25.39 6.32
CA MET A 706 -14.93 26.75 6.82
C MET A 706 -13.56 27.01 7.47
N GLY A 707 -13.05 26.02 8.21
CA GLY A 707 -11.71 26.09 8.81
C GLY A 707 -10.62 26.27 7.76
N ASN A 708 -10.66 25.48 6.69
CA ASN A 708 -9.70 25.57 5.58
C ASN A 708 -9.81 26.92 4.85
N LYS A 709 -11.02 27.46 4.65
CA LYS A 709 -11.22 28.79 4.02
C LYS A 709 -10.62 29.90 4.88
N ILE A 710 -10.79 29.83 6.20
CA ILE A 710 -10.22 30.81 7.14
C ILE A 710 -8.70 30.70 7.14
N GLN A 711 -8.16 29.49 7.26
CA GLN A 711 -6.72 29.25 7.23
C GLN A 711 -6.09 29.84 5.96
N LYS A 712 -6.65 29.53 4.79
CA LYS A 712 -6.15 30.03 3.50
C LYS A 712 -6.18 31.55 3.45
N ARG A 713 -7.28 32.19 3.87
CA ARG A 713 -7.40 33.65 3.91
C ARG A 713 -6.37 34.29 4.83
N VAL A 714 -6.23 33.76 6.06
CA VAL A 714 -5.27 34.29 7.02
C VAL A 714 -3.85 34.17 6.49
N LEU A 715 -3.50 33.03 5.86
CA LEU A 715 -2.18 32.82 5.26
C LEU A 715 -1.91 33.75 4.09
N GLU A 716 -2.88 33.94 3.18
CA GLU A 716 -2.74 34.86 2.03
C GLU A 716 -2.52 36.32 2.47
N GLU A 717 -3.19 36.74 3.54
CA GLU A 717 -2.99 38.09 4.12
C GLU A 717 -1.67 38.18 4.86
N PHE A 718 -1.28 37.14 5.61
CA PHE A 718 -0.10 37.14 6.44
C PHE A 718 1.18 37.06 5.63
N ASN A 719 1.21 36.24 4.58
CA ASN A 719 2.38 36.12 3.68
C ASN A 719 2.73 37.44 2.95
N LYS A 720 1.77 38.38 2.80
CA LYS A 720 2.05 39.72 2.26
C LYS A 720 2.80 40.60 3.26
N LEU A 721 2.74 40.28 4.55
CA LEU A 721 3.38 41.03 5.62
C LEU A 721 4.76 40.46 5.99
N LEU A 722 5.05 39.22 5.60
CA LEU A 722 6.31 38.55 5.89
C LEU A 722 7.46 39.19 5.14
N PRO A 723 8.65 39.34 5.74
CA PRO A 723 9.85 39.79 5.05
C PRO A 723 10.29 38.77 3.98
N MET A 724 11.12 39.23 3.08
CA MET A 724 11.69 38.40 2.02
C MET A 724 12.47 37.22 2.64
N GLY A 725 12.17 35.98 2.19
CA GLY A 725 12.81 34.78 2.71
C GLY A 725 12.08 34.07 3.85
N TYR A 726 10.95 34.63 4.30
CA TYR A 726 10.06 33.99 5.26
C TYR A 726 8.76 33.58 4.57
N THR A 727 8.28 32.38 4.85
CA THR A 727 7.04 31.86 4.28
C THR A 727 6.20 31.15 5.32
N ALA A 728 4.87 31.21 5.17
CA ALA A 728 3.93 30.47 5.98
C ALA A 728 3.01 29.67 5.05
N GLU A 729 2.99 28.37 5.21
CA GLU A 729 2.26 27.45 4.35
C GLU A 729 1.32 26.56 5.17
N SER A 730 0.15 26.29 4.62
CA SER A 730 -0.70 25.25 5.19
C SER A 730 -0.03 23.91 4.99
N ASP A 731 0.21 23.17 6.06
CA ASP A 731 0.61 21.78 5.95
C ASP A 731 -0.58 20.97 5.45
N SER A 732 -0.67 20.86 4.13
CA SER A 732 -1.63 20.00 3.45
C SER A 732 -1.26 18.51 3.53
N ASN A 733 -0.28 18.13 4.33
CA ASN A 733 -0.20 16.77 4.87
C ASN A 733 -1.36 16.50 5.82
N SER A 734 -2.54 16.97 5.46
CA SER A 734 -3.67 16.11 5.66
C SER A 734 -3.21 14.76 5.12
N TRP A 735 -3.34 13.74 5.93
CA TRP A 735 -3.64 12.42 5.43
C TRP A 735 -4.93 12.53 4.58
N SER A 736 -4.92 13.37 3.55
CA SER A 736 -5.77 13.18 2.41
C SER A 736 -5.20 11.89 1.83
N TRP A 737 -5.82 10.82 2.21
CA TRP A 737 -5.79 9.58 1.50
C TRP A 737 -6.03 9.93 0.02
N GLY A 738 -4.89 10.15 -0.69
CA GLY A 738 -4.80 10.56 -2.07
C GLY A 738 -5.71 11.73 -2.43
N GLU A 739 -5.19 12.85 -2.83
CA GLU A 739 -5.89 13.65 -3.83
C GLU A 739 -6.36 12.63 -4.86
N LYS A 740 -7.69 12.51 -5.02
CA LYS A 740 -8.26 11.62 -6.03
C LYS A 740 -7.71 12.10 -7.35
N ASP A 741 -6.67 11.45 -7.83
CA ASP A 741 -6.13 11.78 -9.14
C ASP A 741 -7.12 11.28 -10.19
N ASN A 742 -8.00 12.18 -10.60
CA ASN A 742 -9.02 11.90 -11.60
C ASN A 742 -8.41 11.68 -13.00
N ARG A 743 -7.09 11.83 -13.17
CA ARG A 743 -6.41 11.62 -14.45
C ARG A 743 -6.62 10.20 -15.00
N GLN A 744 -6.68 9.20 -14.13
CA GLN A 744 -6.94 7.82 -14.54
C GLN A 744 -8.25 7.64 -15.31
N TYR A 745 -9.30 8.41 -14.98
CA TYR A 745 -10.58 8.33 -15.72
C TYR A 745 -10.50 9.01 -17.09
N LEU A 746 -9.64 10.01 -17.23
CA LEU A 746 -9.40 10.67 -18.52
C LEU A 746 -8.72 9.71 -19.51
N LEU A 747 -7.89 8.79 -19.02
CA LEU A 747 -7.27 7.76 -19.85
C LEU A 747 -8.30 6.80 -20.47
N LEU A 748 -9.46 6.60 -19.88
CA LEU A 748 -10.54 5.81 -20.50
C LEU A 748 -11.04 6.44 -21.81
N LEU A 749 -10.97 7.75 -21.97
CA LEU A 749 -11.30 8.43 -23.24
C LEU A 749 -10.27 8.06 -24.32
N VAL A 750 -9.01 7.88 -23.97
CA VAL A 750 -7.97 7.43 -24.90
C VAL A 750 -8.28 6.00 -25.38
N VAL A 751 -8.73 5.10 -24.49
CA VAL A 751 -9.19 3.76 -24.90
C VAL A 751 -10.32 3.86 -25.91
N ILE A 752 -11.31 4.70 -25.63
CA ILE A 752 -12.46 4.91 -26.54
C ILE A 752 -11.97 5.43 -27.90
N ALA A 753 -11.00 6.35 -27.92
CA ALA A 753 -10.39 6.86 -29.15
C ALA A 753 -9.66 5.76 -29.95
N ILE A 754 -8.90 4.88 -29.27
CA ILE A 754 -8.22 3.75 -29.90
C ILE A 754 -9.25 2.78 -30.52
N ILE A 755 -10.32 2.46 -29.78
CA ILE A 755 -11.40 1.60 -30.28
C ILE A 755 -12.09 2.25 -31.48
N PHE A 756 -12.38 3.56 -31.42
CA PHE A 756 -12.96 4.30 -32.52
C PHE A 756 -12.10 4.25 -33.78
N PHE A 757 -10.82 4.52 -33.64
CA PHE A 757 -9.88 4.51 -34.76
C PHE A 757 -9.75 3.10 -35.38
N THR A 758 -9.49 2.08 -34.57
CA THR A 758 -9.34 0.69 -35.03
C THR A 758 -10.58 0.19 -35.76
N THR A 759 -11.77 0.46 -35.20
CA THR A 759 -13.03 0.02 -35.81
C THR A 759 -13.42 0.86 -37.04
N SER A 760 -13.04 2.15 -37.09
CA SER A 760 -13.22 2.99 -38.26
C SER A 760 -12.43 2.48 -39.48
N VAL A 761 -11.17 2.07 -39.25
CA VAL A 761 -10.33 1.45 -40.28
C VAL A 761 -10.93 0.13 -40.75
N LEU A 762 -11.38 -0.74 -39.80
CA LEU A 762 -11.97 -2.04 -40.15
C LEU A 762 -13.22 -1.92 -41.02
N PHE A 763 -14.11 -1.00 -40.65
CA PHE A 763 -15.43 -0.89 -41.34
C PHE A 763 -15.41 0.12 -42.49
N ASN A 764 -14.33 0.87 -42.69
CA ASN A 764 -14.24 2.00 -43.62
C ASN A 764 -15.43 2.97 -43.48
N SER A 765 -15.77 3.27 -42.20
CA SER A 765 -16.95 4.10 -41.86
C SER A 765 -16.71 4.77 -40.49
N LEU A 766 -17.07 6.02 -40.38
CA LEU A 766 -17.03 6.76 -39.12
C LEU A 766 -18.32 6.59 -38.26
N LYS A 767 -19.42 6.16 -38.91
CA LYS A 767 -20.72 6.01 -38.22
C LYS A 767 -20.86 4.70 -37.47
N GLN A 768 -20.31 3.60 -37.98
CA GLN A 768 -20.45 2.27 -37.39
C GLN A 768 -19.69 2.13 -36.06
N PRO A 769 -18.47 2.71 -35.89
CA PRO A 769 -17.76 2.71 -34.62
C PRO A 769 -18.54 3.36 -33.49
N LEU A 770 -19.30 4.40 -33.74
CA LEU A 770 -20.12 5.05 -32.71
C LEU A 770 -21.14 4.08 -32.11
N ALA A 771 -21.82 3.27 -32.94
CA ALA A 771 -22.77 2.25 -32.46
C ALA A 771 -22.09 1.19 -31.58
N ILE A 772 -20.82 0.89 -31.83
CA ILE A 772 -20.02 -0.05 -31.04
C ILE A 772 -19.64 0.55 -29.68
N ILE A 773 -19.14 1.79 -29.69
CA ILE A 773 -18.68 2.50 -28.48
C ILE A 773 -19.85 2.70 -27.50
N PHE A 774 -21.07 2.95 -27.99
CA PHE A 774 -22.24 3.08 -27.12
C PHE A 774 -22.62 1.81 -26.34
N VAL A 775 -22.08 0.63 -26.70
CA VAL A 775 -22.25 -0.60 -25.91
C VAL A 775 -21.39 -0.59 -24.63
N ILE A 776 -20.29 0.17 -24.60
CA ILE A 776 -19.40 0.25 -23.42
C ILE A 776 -20.13 0.85 -22.20
N PRO A 777 -20.81 2.01 -22.26
CA PRO A 777 -21.62 2.53 -21.16
C PRO A 777 -22.69 1.54 -20.67
N VAL A 778 -23.27 0.76 -21.58
CA VAL A 778 -24.24 -0.30 -21.17
C VAL A 778 -23.59 -1.35 -20.31
N SER A 779 -22.38 -1.81 -20.66
CA SER A 779 -21.66 -2.78 -19.84
C SER A 779 -21.28 -2.20 -18.47
N TYR A 780 -20.93 -0.92 -18.39
CA TYR A 780 -20.62 -0.26 -17.14
C TYR A 780 -21.81 -0.14 -16.19
N ILE A 781 -23.05 -0.03 -16.69
CA ILE A 781 -24.24 -0.15 -15.85
C ILE A 781 -24.19 -1.46 -15.03
N GLY A 782 -23.78 -2.56 -15.67
CA GLY A 782 -23.64 -3.86 -15.00
C GLY A 782 -22.58 -3.83 -13.90
N VAL A 783 -21.43 -3.20 -14.16
CA VAL A 783 -20.37 -3.06 -13.15
C VAL A 783 -20.87 -2.24 -11.97
N PHE A 784 -21.43 -1.05 -12.22
CA PHE A 784 -21.94 -0.16 -11.18
C PHE A 784 -22.96 -0.84 -10.27
N LEU A 785 -23.92 -1.56 -10.87
CA LEU A 785 -24.92 -2.30 -10.11
C LEU A 785 -24.32 -3.46 -9.32
N THR A 786 -23.34 -4.17 -9.86
CA THR A 786 -22.68 -5.28 -9.16
C THR A 786 -21.93 -4.77 -7.92
N PHE A 787 -21.14 -3.70 -8.06
CA PHE A 787 -20.44 -3.10 -6.94
C PHE A 787 -21.40 -2.58 -5.87
N TYR A 788 -22.50 -1.96 -6.27
CA TYR A 788 -23.52 -1.45 -5.36
C TYR A 788 -24.25 -2.57 -4.60
N TRP A 789 -24.76 -3.60 -5.30
CA TRP A 789 -25.55 -4.67 -4.68
C TRP A 789 -24.73 -5.57 -3.76
N PHE A 790 -23.52 -5.92 -4.18
CA PHE A 790 -22.63 -6.77 -3.39
C PHE A 790 -21.77 -6.00 -2.37
N ARG A 791 -21.94 -4.67 -2.29
CA ARG A 791 -21.20 -3.77 -1.40
C ARG A 791 -19.69 -3.99 -1.52
N LEU A 792 -19.18 -3.98 -2.73
CA LEU A 792 -17.77 -4.14 -3.02
C LEU A 792 -17.08 -2.77 -3.03
N ASN A 793 -15.85 -2.73 -2.59
CA ASN A 793 -15.00 -1.55 -2.74
C ASN A 793 -14.46 -1.50 -4.17
N PHE A 794 -14.38 -0.31 -4.73
CA PHE A 794 -13.79 -0.09 -6.04
C PHE A 794 -12.29 0.17 -5.87
N ASP A 795 -11.50 -0.88 -6.07
CA ASP A 795 -10.05 -0.90 -5.96
C ASP A 795 -9.38 -0.97 -7.35
N GLN A 796 -8.07 -1.26 -7.37
CA GLN A 796 -7.31 -1.45 -8.61
C GLN A 796 -7.89 -2.58 -9.48
N GLY A 797 -8.43 -3.65 -8.87
CA GLY A 797 -9.10 -4.74 -9.59
C GLY A 797 -10.40 -4.28 -10.23
N GLY A 798 -11.16 -3.44 -9.55
CA GLY A 798 -12.35 -2.78 -10.10
C GLY A 798 -12.00 -1.91 -11.32
N PHE A 799 -10.94 -1.12 -11.23
CA PHE A 799 -10.45 -0.32 -12.36
C PHE A 799 -9.98 -1.20 -13.53
N ALA A 800 -9.23 -2.26 -13.25
CA ALA A 800 -8.80 -3.22 -14.25
C ALA A 800 -10.00 -3.88 -14.96
N SER A 801 -11.12 -4.12 -14.26
CA SER A 801 -12.35 -4.62 -14.87
C SER A 801 -12.94 -3.64 -15.89
N PHE A 802 -12.89 -2.31 -15.66
CA PHE A 802 -13.32 -1.29 -16.62
C PHE A 802 -12.49 -1.35 -17.90
N VAL A 803 -11.17 -1.35 -17.77
CA VAL A 803 -10.24 -1.41 -18.91
C VAL A 803 -10.47 -2.68 -19.72
N LEU A 804 -10.57 -3.81 -19.04
CA LEU A 804 -10.76 -5.12 -19.67
C LEU A 804 -12.11 -5.21 -20.41
N LEU A 805 -13.19 -4.69 -19.81
CA LEU A 805 -14.52 -4.66 -20.41
C LEU A 805 -14.58 -3.78 -21.65
N CYS A 806 -13.87 -2.64 -21.71
CA CYS A 806 -13.80 -1.84 -22.92
C CYS A 806 -13.37 -2.67 -24.14
N GLY A 807 -12.39 -3.57 -23.95
CA GLY A 807 -11.93 -4.45 -25.03
C GLY A 807 -12.89 -5.59 -25.34
N ILE A 808 -13.37 -6.30 -24.32
CA ILE A 808 -14.14 -7.56 -24.51
C ILE A 808 -15.55 -7.29 -25.03
N THR A 809 -16.25 -6.29 -24.52
CA THR A 809 -17.65 -5.99 -24.88
C THR A 809 -17.81 -5.57 -26.33
N VAL A 810 -16.78 -4.92 -26.90
CA VAL A 810 -16.74 -4.45 -28.28
C VAL A 810 -16.63 -5.60 -29.28
N ASN A 811 -15.98 -6.72 -28.90
CA ASN A 811 -15.70 -7.84 -29.79
C ASN A 811 -16.97 -8.44 -30.40
N ALA A 812 -17.99 -8.67 -29.60
CA ALA A 812 -19.26 -9.24 -30.06
C ALA A 812 -19.96 -8.32 -31.08
N SER A 813 -19.91 -7.02 -30.86
CA SER A 813 -20.48 -6.00 -31.78
C SER A 813 -19.74 -5.97 -33.10
N ILE A 814 -18.40 -6.08 -33.09
CA ILE A 814 -17.56 -6.17 -34.29
C ILE A 814 -17.93 -7.40 -35.12
N TYR A 815 -18.13 -8.55 -34.49
CA TYR A 815 -18.48 -9.78 -35.22
C TYR A 815 -19.84 -9.68 -35.91
N ILE A 816 -20.86 -9.08 -35.26
CA ILE A 816 -22.19 -8.92 -35.84
C ILE A 816 -22.18 -7.92 -37.00
N LEU A 817 -21.55 -6.76 -36.81
CA LEU A 817 -21.51 -5.71 -37.83
C LEU A 817 -20.65 -6.12 -39.06
N ASN A 818 -19.53 -6.80 -38.85
CA ASN A 818 -18.74 -7.33 -39.95
C ASN A 818 -19.55 -8.35 -40.79
N GLU A 819 -20.29 -9.22 -40.12
CA GLU A 819 -21.19 -10.18 -40.81
C GLU A 819 -22.33 -9.44 -41.53
N TYR A 820 -22.93 -8.44 -40.91
CA TYR A 820 -23.94 -7.56 -41.50
C TYR A 820 -23.42 -6.93 -42.80
N ASN A 821 -22.24 -6.31 -42.75
CA ASN A 821 -21.61 -5.69 -43.92
C ASN A 821 -21.31 -6.71 -45.02
N SER A 822 -20.86 -7.92 -44.65
CA SER A 822 -20.65 -9.03 -45.60
C SER A 822 -21.95 -9.45 -46.29
N ILE A 823 -23.06 -9.52 -45.54
CA ILE A 823 -24.36 -9.87 -46.11
C ILE A 823 -24.89 -8.76 -47.00
N ARG A 824 -24.75 -7.51 -46.64
CA ARG A 824 -25.17 -6.33 -47.46
C ARG A 824 -24.41 -6.27 -48.76
N ARG A 825 -23.09 -6.51 -48.77
CA ARG A 825 -22.27 -6.58 -50.00
C ARG A 825 -22.69 -7.71 -50.93
N ARG A 826 -23.11 -8.88 -50.36
CA ARG A 826 -23.54 -10.02 -51.17
C ARG A 826 -24.98 -9.92 -51.69
N PHE A 827 -25.87 -9.24 -50.93
CA PHE A 827 -27.28 -9.12 -51.21
C PHE A 827 -27.74 -7.67 -51.06
N PRO A 828 -27.38 -6.77 -52.01
CA PRO A 828 -27.66 -5.32 -51.88
C PRO A 828 -29.19 -5.01 -51.78
N ARG A 829 -30.04 -5.83 -52.37
CA ARG A 829 -31.51 -5.65 -52.37
C ARG A 829 -32.21 -6.09 -51.07
N LEU A 830 -31.49 -6.67 -50.14
CA LEU A 830 -32.09 -7.10 -48.88
C LEU A 830 -32.32 -5.88 -47.95
N SER A 831 -33.50 -5.80 -47.34
CA SER A 831 -33.72 -4.70 -46.38
C SER A 831 -32.72 -4.76 -45.20
N ALA A 832 -32.32 -3.62 -44.68
CA ALA A 832 -31.33 -3.49 -43.60
C ALA A 832 -31.71 -4.37 -42.40
N LEU A 833 -32.96 -4.35 -41.98
CA LEU A 833 -33.44 -5.16 -40.86
C LEU A 833 -33.32 -6.67 -41.10
N ARG A 834 -33.67 -7.13 -42.31
CA ARG A 834 -33.53 -8.56 -42.65
C ARG A 834 -32.07 -8.99 -42.74
N ALA A 835 -31.20 -8.09 -43.25
CA ALA A 835 -29.75 -8.33 -43.29
C ALA A 835 -29.18 -8.44 -41.87
N TYR A 836 -29.63 -7.57 -40.96
CA TYR A 836 -29.18 -7.59 -39.55
C TYR A 836 -29.64 -8.88 -38.85
N VAL A 837 -30.89 -9.26 -38.95
CA VAL A 837 -31.41 -10.50 -38.34
C VAL A 837 -30.68 -11.74 -38.88
N LYS A 838 -30.34 -11.75 -40.18
CA LYS A 838 -29.55 -12.83 -40.79
C LYS A 838 -28.11 -12.87 -40.24
N ALA A 839 -27.45 -11.71 -40.04
CA ALA A 839 -26.12 -11.60 -39.44
C ALA A 839 -26.15 -12.06 -37.98
N TRP A 840 -27.17 -11.62 -37.25
CA TRP A 840 -27.39 -12.02 -35.86
C TRP A 840 -27.49 -13.55 -35.74
N ASN A 841 -28.42 -14.18 -36.49
CA ASN A 841 -28.64 -15.63 -36.46
C ASN A 841 -27.35 -16.43 -36.80
N ALA A 842 -26.44 -15.86 -37.60
CA ALA A 842 -25.21 -16.50 -37.96
C ALA A 842 -24.13 -16.38 -36.84
N LYS A 843 -24.20 -15.37 -35.99
CA LYS A 843 -23.18 -15.07 -34.98
C LYS A 843 -23.63 -15.19 -33.52
N VAL A 844 -24.93 -15.32 -33.25
CA VAL A 844 -25.47 -15.40 -31.88
C VAL A 844 -24.89 -16.56 -31.06
N VAL A 845 -24.76 -17.74 -31.68
CA VAL A 845 -24.24 -18.93 -30.98
C VAL A 845 -22.76 -18.77 -30.61
N PRO A 846 -21.83 -18.45 -31.54
CA PRO A 846 -20.44 -18.19 -31.18
C PRO A 846 -20.31 -17.10 -30.08
N ILE A 847 -21.01 -15.97 -30.21
CA ILE A 847 -20.97 -14.86 -29.24
C ILE A 847 -21.45 -15.30 -27.86
N PHE A 848 -22.58 -16.03 -27.80
CA PHE A 848 -23.07 -16.54 -26.52
C PHE A 848 -22.09 -17.51 -25.87
N LEU A 849 -21.44 -18.36 -26.70
CA LEU A 849 -20.42 -19.28 -26.23
C LEU A 849 -19.22 -18.55 -25.64
N THR A 850 -18.72 -17.52 -26.32
CA THR A 850 -17.57 -16.77 -25.84
C THR A 850 -17.91 -16.01 -24.56
N VAL A 851 -19.03 -15.31 -24.48
CA VAL A 851 -19.43 -14.58 -23.27
C VAL A 851 -19.63 -15.53 -22.08
N VAL A 852 -20.29 -16.68 -22.27
CA VAL A 852 -20.49 -17.65 -21.19
C VAL A 852 -19.16 -18.29 -20.78
N SER A 853 -18.27 -18.62 -21.74
CA SER A 853 -16.95 -19.16 -21.41
C SER A 853 -16.13 -18.17 -20.57
N THR A 854 -16.17 -16.89 -20.94
CA THR A 854 -15.46 -15.84 -20.18
C THR A 854 -16.04 -15.67 -18.79
N ILE A 855 -17.37 -15.64 -18.62
CA ILE A 855 -18.03 -15.60 -17.30
C ILE A 855 -17.61 -16.80 -16.45
N LEU A 856 -17.70 -18.01 -17.00
CA LEU A 856 -17.32 -19.24 -16.31
C LEU A 856 -15.83 -19.25 -15.91
N GLY A 857 -14.98 -18.67 -16.73
CA GLY A 857 -13.57 -18.55 -16.46
C GLY A 857 -13.21 -17.57 -15.33
N PHE A 858 -14.07 -16.60 -15.05
CA PHE A 858 -13.89 -15.69 -13.92
C PHE A 858 -14.48 -16.23 -12.60
N ILE A 859 -15.37 -17.24 -12.63
CA ILE A 859 -15.97 -17.81 -11.40
C ILE A 859 -14.90 -18.29 -10.38
N PRO A 860 -13.81 -18.99 -10.76
CA PRO A 860 -12.79 -19.44 -9.81
C PRO A 860 -12.16 -18.33 -8.97
N PHE A 861 -12.14 -17.10 -9.49
CA PHE A 861 -11.63 -15.94 -8.76
C PHE A 861 -12.63 -15.40 -7.71
N MET A 862 -13.87 -15.85 -7.73
CA MET A 862 -14.88 -15.51 -6.74
C MET A 862 -15.06 -16.59 -5.66
N ILE A 863 -14.37 -17.74 -5.81
CA ILE A 863 -14.43 -18.85 -4.86
C ILE A 863 -13.33 -18.64 -3.81
N GLY A 864 -13.71 -18.49 -2.55
CA GLY A 864 -12.82 -18.31 -1.39
C GLY A 864 -13.64 -17.82 -0.21
N GLU A 865 -13.14 -18.06 1.01
CA GLU A 865 -13.81 -17.63 2.24
C GLU A 865 -13.71 -16.09 2.42
N ASP A 866 -12.63 -15.49 1.93
CA ASP A 866 -12.39 -14.04 1.99
C ASP A 866 -12.56 -13.40 0.61
N LYS A 867 -13.20 -12.23 0.59
CA LYS A 867 -13.28 -11.39 -0.62
C LYS A 867 -11.91 -10.77 -0.87
N GLU A 868 -11.04 -11.51 -1.54
CA GLU A 868 -9.68 -11.04 -1.81
C GLU A 868 -9.68 -9.71 -2.55
N ALA A 869 -8.88 -8.78 -2.07
CA ALA A 869 -8.62 -7.52 -2.74
C ALA A 869 -8.07 -7.79 -4.14
N PHE A 870 -8.42 -6.97 -5.11
CA PHE A 870 -8.06 -7.05 -6.52
C PHE A 870 -8.79 -8.16 -7.31
N TRP A 871 -8.69 -9.46 -6.91
CA TRP A 871 -9.19 -10.57 -7.74
C TRP A 871 -10.71 -10.68 -7.73
N PHE A 872 -11.31 -10.57 -6.55
CA PHE A 872 -12.76 -10.63 -6.43
C PHE A 872 -13.47 -9.44 -7.11
N PRO A 873 -13.05 -8.16 -6.89
CA PRO A 873 -13.60 -7.01 -7.61
C PRO A 873 -13.39 -7.08 -9.13
N LEU A 874 -12.22 -7.54 -9.60
CA LEU A 874 -11.95 -7.75 -11.02
C LEU A 874 -12.95 -8.74 -11.63
N ALA A 875 -13.11 -9.90 -11.01
CA ALA A 875 -14.01 -10.96 -11.51
C ALA A 875 -15.47 -10.52 -11.44
N ALA A 876 -15.93 -10.00 -10.29
CA ALA A 876 -17.30 -9.56 -10.09
C ALA A 876 -17.67 -8.41 -11.04
N GLY A 877 -16.80 -7.41 -11.19
CA GLY A 877 -16.97 -6.31 -12.13
C GLY A 877 -17.08 -6.80 -13.58
N THR A 878 -16.14 -7.67 -13.98
CA THR A 878 -16.12 -8.21 -15.35
C THR A 878 -17.36 -9.07 -15.64
N ILE A 879 -17.76 -9.94 -14.72
CA ILE A 879 -18.98 -10.75 -14.88
C ILE A 879 -20.22 -9.87 -14.97
N GLY A 880 -20.39 -8.89 -14.06
CA GLY A 880 -21.51 -7.97 -14.07
C GLY A 880 -21.59 -7.16 -15.38
N GLY A 881 -20.45 -6.66 -15.84
CA GLY A 881 -20.33 -5.93 -17.10
C GLY A 881 -20.64 -6.81 -18.32
N LEU A 882 -20.15 -8.05 -18.35
CA LEU A 882 -20.44 -8.99 -19.44
C LEU A 882 -21.93 -9.39 -19.51
N VAL A 883 -22.56 -9.66 -18.39
CA VAL A 883 -24.00 -9.95 -18.34
C VAL A 883 -24.80 -8.78 -18.92
N MET A 884 -24.46 -7.57 -18.52
CA MET A 884 -25.14 -6.38 -19.04
C MET A 884 -24.78 -6.10 -20.51
N SER A 885 -23.58 -6.43 -20.96
CA SER A 885 -23.18 -6.30 -22.37
C SER A 885 -24.02 -7.18 -23.30
N VAL A 886 -24.41 -8.38 -22.85
CA VAL A 886 -25.32 -9.24 -23.61
C VAL A 886 -26.64 -8.51 -23.84
N ILE A 887 -27.21 -7.88 -22.81
CA ILE A 887 -28.42 -7.06 -22.93
C ILE A 887 -28.17 -5.92 -23.91
N GLY A 888 -27.02 -5.26 -23.83
CA GLY A 888 -26.60 -4.20 -24.75
C GLY A 888 -26.60 -4.64 -26.21
N ILE A 889 -26.01 -5.79 -26.48
CA ILE A 889 -25.90 -6.35 -27.84
C ILE A 889 -27.29 -6.79 -28.38
N PHE A 890 -28.18 -7.34 -27.51
CA PHE A 890 -29.49 -7.79 -27.92
C PHE A 890 -30.47 -6.64 -28.20
N PHE A 891 -30.46 -5.61 -27.35
CA PHE A 891 -31.49 -4.57 -27.38
C PHE A 891 -30.99 -3.25 -28.02
N PHE A 892 -29.78 -2.81 -27.69
CA PHE A 892 -29.30 -1.49 -28.07
C PHE A 892 -28.52 -1.49 -29.40
N LEU A 893 -27.66 -2.47 -29.64
CA LEU A 893 -26.87 -2.52 -30.86
C LEU A 893 -27.72 -2.50 -32.15
N PRO A 894 -28.86 -3.25 -32.27
CA PRO A 894 -29.65 -3.18 -33.46
C PRO A 894 -30.32 -1.81 -33.68
N VAL A 895 -30.73 -1.15 -32.60
CA VAL A 895 -31.34 0.19 -32.69
C VAL A 895 -30.31 1.21 -33.16
N LEU A 896 -29.14 1.26 -32.52
CA LEU A 896 -28.07 2.18 -32.84
C LEU A 896 -27.52 1.96 -34.26
N SER A 897 -27.29 0.70 -34.64
CA SER A 897 -26.76 0.37 -35.95
C SER A 897 -27.73 0.69 -37.09
N LEU A 898 -29.04 0.45 -36.90
CA LEU A 898 -30.03 0.74 -37.92
C LEU A 898 -30.38 2.22 -38.06
N ILE A 899 -30.24 3.02 -37.01
CA ILE A 899 -30.39 4.49 -37.05
C ILE A 899 -29.31 5.08 -37.98
N HIS A 900 -28.06 4.65 -37.85
CA HIS A 900 -26.93 5.22 -38.57
C HIS A 900 -26.72 4.65 -39.99
N ILE A 901 -27.26 3.44 -40.26
CA ILE A 901 -27.05 2.73 -41.52
C ILE A 901 -28.24 2.91 -42.49
N SER A 902 -29.39 3.39 -42.02
CA SER A 902 -30.59 3.58 -42.83
C SER A 902 -30.59 4.83 -43.71
N GLU A 903 -29.68 5.72 -43.52
CA GLU A 903 -29.50 6.86 -44.45
C GLU A 903 -28.70 6.43 -45.68
N PRO A 904 -29.22 6.60 -46.92
CA PRO A 904 -28.48 6.34 -48.14
C PRO A 904 -27.31 7.35 -48.24
N THR A 905 -26.11 6.83 -48.32
CA THR A 905 -24.93 7.57 -48.80
C THR A 905 -24.99 7.63 -50.30
#